data_3cc051f70db32baa18c843d1f91e82ac
#
_entry.id   3cc051f70db32baa18c843d1f91e82ac
#
_cell.length_a   1.000
_cell.length_b   1.000
_cell.length_c   1.000
_cell.angle_alpha   90.00
_cell.angle_beta   90.00
_cell.angle_gamma   90.00
#
_symmetry.space_group_name_H-M   'P 1'
#
loop_
_entity.id
_entity.type
_entity.pdbx_description
1 polymer ?
#
loop_
_entity_poly.entity_id
_entity_poly.type
_entity_poly.pdbx_seq_one_letter_code
_entity_poly.pdbx_strand_id
1 'polypeptide(L)'
;MKAFRQLKSKRLLGAGVVVFLGCTWVRLGPIPAGLLDGIDTPSTVVVDRHGRVLYEALSKDGSRIRPLDAASLPPLLEAATIGAEDRRFLSHPGVDPVSLLRAARHNLSEGRVVEGGSTITQQVAKLLIQRREGVRHRGVPAKIREMVLALRLEHRFGKRQLLAMYLNLAAYGNQTAGAGRASQLYFGVDASMLTPAQAAFLAALPQRPSAFNPLKNIASARARQQSVLRRMAAAGALSPERLREARAEQMVLRPGNGAFSAPHFVEMIRASAGDKSPARIVTTLDLDLQRDVEGIIAHERESLKAHGAANVAVVVLDNARGEWLAWEGSGHYGDAGHGGALNGPLVPRQPGSALKPFTYALAFEQGWSPASVLADVPSHFPTAEPGVLYSPRNYDGQYRGPLLARRALAGSENVPAVSLASDIGVSTLLRFFARAGFSTFDRTPGYYGLGLTLGNAEVRLDELVAAYSMFARGGVWREPTFLLPPKGGSYGSGERAEDQVERQVISPRTAFWITDILSDPDARAYTFGRGNNLEFPFPVAAKTGTSQAYHDNWTIGYTRDVTVGVWVGNFDRTPLHLSSGVTGAGPIFHAVMLAASRGRESMGAREILAPPQGIEQVTICALSGMRANAWCPSQTREWATSRAEALPCGWHHQSDAGVLTIYPPEFRAWVGDPGLGRGVSRPTAAPVSPELRSSEGGPPPPVFSIANPPAGAIYSVDPTLRREFQALPLRAVTERPTSVTWLVDGVSIGTASSERSLSWPLAVGAHDIEARDATGRRAKTSVFVK
;
A
#
# COMPACT_ATOMS: atom_id res chain seq x y z
N MET A 1 7.55 -95.90 14.13
CA MET A 1 7.98 -94.75 14.95
C MET A 1 9.00 -93.81 14.26
N LYS A 2 9.97 -94.29 13.46
CA LYS A 2 10.96 -93.36 12.77
C LYS A 2 10.35 -92.43 11.74
N ALA A 3 9.37 -92.88 10.92
CA ALA A 3 8.74 -92.05 9.91
C ALA A 3 7.91 -90.86 10.49
N PHE A 4 7.26 -91.05 11.65
CA PHE A 4 6.46 -89.99 12.34
C PHE A 4 7.34 -88.89 12.99
N ARG A 5 8.57 -89.27 13.42
CA ARG A 5 9.59 -88.32 13.90
C ARG A 5 10.17 -87.47 12.77
N GLN A 6 10.41 -88.03 11.60
CA GLN A 6 10.90 -87.29 10.43
C GLN A 6 9.85 -86.32 9.86
N LEU A 7 8.56 -86.70 9.89
CA LEU A 7 7.50 -85.81 9.45
C LEU A 7 7.31 -84.60 10.41
N LYS A 8 7.43 -84.81 11.73
CA LYS A 8 7.40 -83.72 12.73
C LYS A 8 8.61 -82.81 12.60
N SER A 9 9.84 -83.35 12.35
CA SER A 9 11.02 -82.49 12.18
C SER A 9 10.98 -81.66 10.89
N LYS A 10 10.48 -82.23 9.78
CA LYS A 10 10.28 -81.47 8.53
C LYS A 10 9.19 -80.38 8.65
N ARG A 11 8.12 -80.66 9.40
CA ARG A 11 7.10 -79.63 9.71
C ARG A 11 7.63 -78.53 10.64
N LEU A 12 8.42 -78.86 11.63
CA LEU A 12 9.12 -77.89 12.49
C LEU A 12 10.16 -77.07 11.74
N LEU A 13 10.90 -77.67 10.82
CA LEU A 13 11.87 -76.99 9.96
C LEU A 13 11.17 -76.04 8.98
N GLY A 14 10.08 -76.51 8.36
CA GLY A 14 9.24 -75.67 7.48
C GLY A 14 8.58 -74.50 8.22
N ALA A 15 8.05 -74.75 9.43
CA ALA A 15 7.51 -73.66 10.28
C ALA A 15 8.61 -72.65 10.68
N GLY A 16 9.84 -73.16 11.01
CA GLY A 16 10.98 -72.30 11.31
C GLY A 16 11.39 -71.41 10.12
N VAL A 17 11.42 -71.97 8.92
CA VAL A 17 11.70 -71.22 7.68
C VAL A 17 10.63 -70.17 7.39
N VAL A 18 9.36 -70.49 7.53
CA VAL A 18 8.27 -69.53 7.34
C VAL A 18 8.32 -68.39 8.36
N VAL A 19 8.62 -68.71 9.63
CA VAL A 19 8.80 -67.70 10.68
C VAL A 19 10.02 -66.83 10.38
N PHE A 20 11.14 -67.46 9.96
CA PHE A 20 12.35 -66.72 9.58
C PHE A 20 12.14 -65.78 8.38
N LEU A 21 11.47 -66.27 7.32
CA LEU A 21 11.13 -65.49 6.16
C LEU A 21 10.15 -64.34 6.53
N GLY A 22 9.17 -64.62 7.39
CA GLY A 22 8.24 -63.63 7.92
C GLY A 22 8.98 -62.55 8.73
N CYS A 23 9.85 -62.89 9.64
CA CYS A 23 10.66 -61.96 10.41
C CYS A 23 11.61 -61.15 9.51
N THR A 24 12.19 -61.77 8.50
CA THR A 24 13.06 -61.09 7.52
C THR A 24 12.25 -60.13 6.69
N TRP A 25 11.08 -60.50 6.21
CA TRP A 25 10.20 -59.59 5.46
C TRP A 25 9.70 -58.42 6.31
N VAL A 26 9.33 -58.67 7.58
CA VAL A 26 8.90 -57.60 8.50
C VAL A 26 10.00 -56.55 8.66
N ARG A 27 11.24 -56.95 8.75
CA ARG A 27 12.41 -56.05 8.97
C ARG A 27 12.94 -55.43 7.68
N LEU A 28 13.07 -56.22 6.59
CA LEU A 28 13.71 -55.78 5.33
C LEU A 28 12.71 -55.32 4.27
N GLY A 29 11.42 -55.44 4.52
CA GLY A 29 10.36 -55.04 3.58
C GLY A 29 10.43 -53.55 3.19
N PRO A 30 9.77 -53.17 2.09
CA PRO A 30 9.81 -51.82 1.60
C PRO A 30 9.12 -50.81 2.55
N ILE A 31 9.67 -49.62 2.67
CA ILE A 31 8.95 -48.46 3.22
C ILE A 31 8.01 -47.95 2.14
N PRO A 32 6.75 -47.66 2.45
CA PRO A 32 5.78 -47.15 1.46
C PRO A 32 6.32 -45.89 0.76
N ALA A 33 6.18 -45.83 -0.58
CA ALA A 33 6.63 -44.73 -1.37
C ALA A 33 5.94 -43.40 -0.90
N GLY A 34 6.66 -42.27 -0.90
CA GLY A 34 6.16 -40.99 -0.48
C GLY A 34 6.03 -40.77 1.04
N LEU A 35 6.31 -41.81 1.87
CA LEU A 35 6.15 -41.68 3.32
C LEU A 35 7.19 -40.73 3.98
N LEU A 36 8.34 -40.58 3.35
CA LEU A 36 9.46 -39.76 3.82
C LEU A 36 9.55 -38.40 3.14
N ASP A 37 8.67 -38.11 2.18
CA ASP A 37 8.73 -36.89 1.40
C ASP A 37 8.43 -35.66 2.27
N GLY A 38 9.24 -34.62 2.12
CA GLY A 38 9.04 -33.32 2.75
C GLY A 38 9.25 -33.28 4.28
N ILE A 39 9.90 -34.28 4.90
CA ILE A 39 10.19 -34.27 6.36
C ILE A 39 11.13 -33.12 6.73
N ASP A 40 12.05 -32.77 5.83
CA ASP A 40 13.07 -31.75 6.06
C ASP A 40 12.79 -30.46 5.30
N THR A 41 11.55 -30.27 4.79
CA THR A 41 11.19 -29.03 4.10
C THR A 41 10.89 -27.94 5.13
N PRO A 42 11.72 -26.89 5.24
CA PRO A 42 11.48 -25.82 6.19
C PRO A 42 10.25 -24.99 5.78
N SER A 43 9.60 -24.40 6.77
CA SER A 43 8.59 -23.36 6.51
C SER A 43 9.25 -22.14 5.88
N THR A 44 8.58 -21.52 4.90
CA THR A 44 9.02 -20.23 4.35
C THR A 44 8.92 -19.14 5.41
N VAL A 45 10.03 -18.46 5.68
CA VAL A 45 10.10 -17.34 6.60
C VAL A 45 10.26 -16.05 5.78
N VAL A 46 9.31 -15.12 5.93
CA VAL A 46 9.41 -13.78 5.37
C VAL A 46 10.01 -12.85 6.43
N VAL A 47 11.07 -12.15 6.06
CA VAL A 47 11.80 -11.26 6.96
C VAL A 47 11.90 -9.86 6.38
N ASP A 48 12.04 -8.85 7.27
CA ASP A 48 12.32 -7.48 6.88
C ASP A 48 13.76 -7.32 6.35
N ARG A 49 14.13 -6.10 5.94
CA ARG A 49 15.47 -5.76 5.44
C ARG A 49 16.59 -6.02 6.44
N HIS A 50 16.31 -6.06 7.73
CA HIS A 50 17.24 -6.31 8.83
C HIS A 50 17.25 -7.78 9.29
N GLY A 51 16.43 -8.63 8.66
CA GLY A 51 16.34 -10.06 8.97
C GLY A 51 15.38 -10.40 10.10
N ARG A 52 14.58 -9.45 10.58
CA ARG A 52 13.55 -9.69 11.60
C ARG A 52 12.32 -10.35 10.95
N VAL A 53 11.75 -11.34 11.65
CA VAL A 53 10.63 -12.12 11.12
C VAL A 53 9.36 -11.28 11.03
N LEU A 54 8.81 -11.16 9.83
CA LEU A 54 7.48 -10.61 9.54
C LEU A 54 6.42 -11.69 9.62
N TYR A 55 6.71 -12.86 9.05
CA TYR A 55 5.78 -13.98 8.98
C TYR A 55 6.52 -15.29 8.77
N GLU A 56 5.97 -16.37 9.31
CA GLU A 56 6.39 -17.72 9.05
C GLU A 56 5.21 -18.53 8.52
N ALA A 57 5.31 -18.96 7.26
CA ALA A 57 4.26 -19.71 6.60
C ALA A 57 4.03 -21.06 7.29
N LEU A 58 2.80 -21.54 7.34
CA LEU A 58 2.52 -22.92 7.69
C LEU A 58 2.98 -23.84 6.55
N SER A 59 3.55 -24.99 6.89
CA SER A 59 3.79 -26.07 5.93
C SER A 59 2.47 -26.60 5.37
N LYS A 60 2.53 -27.46 4.34
CA LYS A 60 1.34 -28.12 3.78
C LYS A 60 0.53 -28.90 4.84
N ASP A 61 1.16 -29.31 5.93
CA ASP A 61 0.54 -30.03 7.05
C ASP A 61 -0.05 -29.09 8.13
N GLY A 62 -0.11 -27.79 7.88
CA GLY A 62 -0.64 -26.80 8.82
C GLY A 62 0.27 -26.55 10.05
N SER A 63 1.56 -26.88 9.98
CA SER A 63 2.53 -26.67 11.05
C SER A 63 3.69 -25.78 10.60
N ARG A 64 4.39 -25.17 11.56
CA ARG A 64 5.64 -24.43 11.35
C ARG A 64 6.80 -25.31 11.71
N ILE A 65 7.74 -25.52 10.79
CA ILE A 65 8.87 -26.47 10.93
C ILE A 65 10.19 -25.76 10.66
N ARG A 66 11.14 -25.94 11.60
CA ARG A 66 12.55 -25.62 11.43
C ARG A 66 13.35 -26.90 11.67
N PRO A 67 13.77 -27.61 10.61
CA PRO A 67 14.40 -28.92 10.74
C PRO A 67 15.73 -28.86 11.49
N LEU A 68 16.00 -29.87 12.32
CA LEU A 68 17.30 -30.14 12.94
C LEU A 68 18.02 -31.21 12.12
N ASP A 69 19.29 -30.97 11.80
CA ASP A 69 20.11 -31.92 11.10
C ASP A 69 20.62 -33.03 12.06
N ALA A 70 20.56 -34.29 11.63
CA ALA A 70 21.04 -35.44 12.38
C ALA A 70 22.51 -35.37 12.73
N ALA A 71 23.34 -34.73 11.88
CA ALA A 71 24.77 -34.56 12.12
C ALA A 71 25.08 -33.59 13.26
N SER A 72 24.20 -32.58 13.47
CA SER A 72 24.40 -31.46 14.40
C SER A 72 23.33 -31.38 15.50
N LEU A 73 22.73 -32.49 15.93
CA LEU A 73 21.72 -32.49 16.99
C LEU A 73 22.28 -31.91 18.30
N PRO A 74 21.54 -30.98 18.96
CA PRO A 74 21.96 -30.43 20.26
C PRO A 74 22.03 -31.50 21.35
N PRO A 75 23.18 -31.72 22.02
CA PRO A 75 23.37 -32.84 22.97
C PRO A 75 22.41 -32.81 24.16
N LEU A 76 22.08 -31.63 24.66
CA LEU A 76 21.12 -31.47 25.77
C LEU A 76 19.70 -31.86 25.37
N LEU A 77 19.27 -31.50 24.15
CA LEU A 77 17.95 -31.85 23.63
C LEU A 77 17.87 -33.35 23.30
N GLU A 78 18.95 -33.95 22.76
CA GLU A 78 19.08 -35.40 22.55
C GLU A 78 18.90 -36.16 23.87
N ALA A 79 19.69 -35.81 24.90
CA ALA A 79 19.60 -36.44 26.20
C ALA A 79 18.24 -36.26 26.88
N ALA A 80 17.68 -35.10 26.80
CA ALA A 80 16.33 -34.78 27.36
C ALA A 80 15.24 -35.61 26.69
N THR A 81 15.29 -35.75 25.34
CA THR A 81 14.28 -36.48 24.57
C THR A 81 14.36 -37.98 24.82
N ILE A 82 15.57 -38.56 24.82
CA ILE A 82 15.79 -39.97 25.16
C ILE A 82 15.33 -40.22 26.59
N GLY A 83 15.71 -39.37 27.55
CA GLY A 83 15.28 -39.47 28.93
C GLY A 83 13.77 -39.36 29.14
N ALA A 84 13.10 -38.56 28.35
CA ALA A 84 11.65 -38.32 28.43
C ALA A 84 10.84 -39.48 27.84
N GLU A 85 11.23 -39.94 26.66
CA GLU A 85 10.40 -40.79 25.80
C GLU A 85 10.85 -42.26 25.74
N ASP A 86 12.19 -42.52 25.71
CA ASP A 86 12.69 -43.85 25.45
C ASP A 86 14.10 -44.03 26.00
N ARG A 87 14.25 -44.43 27.29
CA ARG A 87 15.53 -44.57 27.97
C ARG A 87 16.45 -45.62 27.36
N ARG A 88 15.90 -46.59 26.66
CA ARG A 88 16.64 -47.71 26.02
C ARG A 88 16.78 -47.51 24.51
N PHE A 89 16.52 -46.32 24.00
CA PHE A 89 16.51 -46.03 22.57
C PHE A 89 17.74 -46.56 21.83
N LEU A 90 18.91 -46.42 22.41
CA LEU A 90 20.18 -46.86 21.77
C LEU A 90 20.37 -48.37 21.77
N SER A 91 19.58 -49.16 22.53
CA SER A 91 19.84 -50.59 22.76
C SER A 91 18.82 -51.55 22.13
N HIS A 92 17.72 -51.05 21.52
CA HIS A 92 16.71 -51.92 20.89
C HIS A 92 16.55 -51.63 19.39
N PRO A 93 16.06 -52.61 18.57
CA PRO A 93 15.95 -52.47 17.12
C PRO A 93 14.61 -51.86 16.66
N GLY A 94 14.12 -50.81 17.33
CA GLY A 94 12.87 -50.07 16.98
C GLY A 94 11.64 -50.43 17.83
N VAL A 95 11.61 -51.62 18.39
CA VAL A 95 10.63 -52.10 19.37
C VAL A 95 11.38 -52.55 20.60
N ASP A 96 10.95 -52.16 21.80
CA ASP A 96 11.54 -52.57 23.07
C ASP A 96 10.62 -53.59 23.79
N PRO A 97 10.90 -54.90 23.67
CA PRO A 97 10.10 -55.94 24.32
C PRO A 97 10.05 -55.82 25.86
N VAL A 98 11.14 -55.36 26.47
CA VAL A 98 11.24 -55.19 27.93
C VAL A 98 10.30 -54.05 28.39
N SER A 99 10.32 -52.95 27.69
CA SER A 99 9.41 -51.82 27.98
C SER A 99 7.93 -52.18 27.72
N LEU A 100 7.64 -52.98 26.69
CA LEU A 100 6.29 -53.48 26.43
C LEU A 100 5.81 -54.40 27.55
N LEU A 101 6.65 -55.34 28.03
CA LEU A 101 6.28 -56.26 29.11
C LEU A 101 6.10 -55.51 30.44
N ARG A 102 6.96 -54.55 30.74
CA ARG A 102 6.84 -53.69 31.90
C ARG A 102 5.54 -52.88 31.87
N ALA A 103 5.24 -52.24 30.75
CA ALA A 103 4.00 -51.45 30.58
C ALA A 103 2.74 -52.33 30.67
N ALA A 104 2.75 -53.52 30.07
CA ALA A 104 1.67 -54.49 30.17
C ALA A 104 1.40 -54.91 31.63
N ARG A 105 2.49 -55.26 32.38
CA ARG A 105 2.36 -55.64 33.80
C ARG A 105 1.81 -54.51 34.66
N HIS A 106 2.32 -53.26 34.44
CA HIS A 106 1.90 -52.08 35.20
C HIS A 106 0.47 -51.70 34.90
N ASN A 107 0.04 -51.73 33.65
CA ASN A 107 -1.32 -51.44 33.23
C ASN A 107 -2.34 -52.46 33.73
N LEU A 108 -1.91 -53.76 33.80
CA LEU A 108 -2.73 -54.83 34.41
C LEU A 108 -2.91 -54.66 35.93
N SER A 109 -1.83 -54.23 36.64
CA SER A 109 -1.92 -53.99 38.09
C SER A 109 -2.77 -52.79 38.45
N GLU A 110 -2.85 -51.77 37.58
CA GLU A 110 -3.58 -50.53 37.81
C GLU A 110 -5.03 -50.60 37.19
N GLY A 111 -5.42 -51.64 36.45
CA GLY A 111 -6.68 -51.79 35.81
C GLY A 111 -6.99 -50.74 34.73
N ARG A 112 -6.01 -49.93 34.37
CA ARG A 112 -6.12 -48.85 33.35
C ARG A 112 -4.77 -48.61 32.68
N VAL A 113 -4.81 -47.98 31.49
CA VAL A 113 -3.57 -47.62 30.79
C VAL A 113 -2.87 -46.43 31.46
N VAL A 114 -1.87 -46.71 32.26
CA VAL A 114 -1.07 -45.71 32.99
C VAL A 114 0.28 -45.47 32.33
N GLU A 115 0.93 -46.51 31.76
CA GLU A 115 2.23 -46.44 31.13
C GLU A 115 2.19 -46.91 29.68
N GLY A 116 2.84 -46.16 28.77
CA GLY A 116 3.00 -46.50 27.37
C GLY A 116 4.39 -47.15 27.13
N GLY A 117 4.41 -48.31 26.44
CA GLY A 117 5.67 -48.98 26.04
C GLY A 117 6.11 -48.63 24.63
N SER A 118 5.72 -47.50 24.07
CA SER A 118 6.11 -47.13 22.69
C SER A 118 7.47 -46.46 22.65
N THR A 119 8.34 -46.93 21.74
CA THR A 119 9.64 -46.35 21.49
C THR A 119 9.63 -45.08 20.67
N ILE A 120 10.71 -44.29 20.64
CA ILE A 120 10.88 -43.13 19.75
C ILE A 120 10.64 -43.55 18.29
N THR A 121 11.20 -44.68 17.83
CA THR A 121 11.04 -45.15 16.45
C THR A 121 9.57 -45.51 16.11
N GLN A 122 8.84 -46.12 17.06
CA GLN A 122 7.40 -46.33 16.89
C GLN A 122 6.61 -45.02 16.83
N GLN A 123 7.03 -44.00 17.57
CA GLN A 123 6.42 -42.67 17.48
C GLN A 123 6.72 -42.01 16.14
N VAL A 124 7.94 -42.12 15.60
CA VAL A 124 8.26 -41.68 14.23
C VAL A 124 7.38 -42.39 13.22
N ALA A 125 7.27 -43.72 13.28
CA ALA A 125 6.42 -44.50 12.38
C ALA A 125 4.96 -44.03 12.41
N LYS A 126 4.41 -43.81 13.61
CA LYS A 126 3.06 -43.27 13.81
C LYS A 126 2.89 -41.88 13.21
N LEU A 127 3.82 -40.96 13.45
CA LEU A 127 3.79 -39.59 12.94
C LEU A 127 3.83 -39.54 11.41
N LEU A 128 4.69 -40.38 10.80
CA LEU A 128 4.80 -40.53 9.35
C LEU A 128 3.50 -41.06 8.71
N ILE A 129 2.90 -42.10 9.29
CA ILE A 129 1.63 -42.66 8.84
C ILE A 129 0.54 -41.59 8.95
N GLN A 130 0.43 -40.93 10.09
CA GLN A 130 -0.57 -39.88 10.34
C GLN A 130 -0.41 -38.71 9.36
N ARG A 131 0.82 -38.28 9.08
CA ARG A 131 1.10 -37.22 8.11
C ARG A 131 0.66 -37.55 6.71
N ARG A 132 0.94 -38.79 6.25
CA ARG A 132 0.58 -39.26 4.90
C ARG A 132 -0.93 -39.43 4.71
N GLU A 133 -1.62 -39.99 5.72
CA GLU A 133 -3.02 -40.38 5.60
C GLU A 133 -4.00 -39.32 6.12
N GLY A 134 -3.50 -38.28 6.78
CA GLY A 134 -4.35 -37.22 7.36
C GLY A 134 -5.23 -37.66 8.53
N VAL A 135 -5.19 -38.97 8.88
CA VAL A 135 -6.07 -39.60 9.87
C VAL A 135 -5.27 -40.25 10.98
N ARG A 136 -5.81 -40.16 12.20
CA ARG A 136 -5.21 -40.79 13.39
C ARG A 136 -5.82 -42.18 13.61
N HIS A 137 -5.12 -43.23 13.23
CA HIS A 137 -5.56 -44.60 13.48
C HIS A 137 -5.35 -45.01 14.94
N ARG A 138 -6.29 -45.81 15.47
CA ARG A 138 -6.26 -46.32 16.85
C ARG A 138 -6.52 -47.82 16.83
N GLY A 139 -6.13 -48.52 17.91
CA GLY A 139 -6.37 -49.93 18.10
C GLY A 139 -5.15 -50.81 17.76
N VAL A 140 -5.32 -52.13 17.94
CA VAL A 140 -4.27 -53.12 17.78
C VAL A 140 -3.68 -53.18 16.36
N PRO A 141 -4.51 -53.13 15.28
CA PRO A 141 -3.96 -53.17 13.91
C PRO A 141 -3.04 -51.98 13.60
N ALA A 142 -3.41 -50.77 14.05
CA ALA A 142 -2.58 -49.59 13.91
C ALA A 142 -1.22 -49.76 14.65
N LYS A 143 -1.27 -50.34 15.85
CA LYS A 143 -0.06 -50.56 16.65
C LYS A 143 0.88 -51.59 16.01
N ILE A 144 0.33 -52.67 15.42
CA ILE A 144 1.15 -53.65 14.66
C ILE A 144 1.82 -52.95 13.46
N ARG A 145 1.06 -52.13 12.71
CA ARG A 145 1.60 -51.37 11.57
C ARG A 145 2.73 -50.43 11.98
N GLU A 146 2.56 -49.71 13.12
CA GLU A 146 3.60 -48.86 13.71
C GLU A 146 4.86 -49.68 14.03
N MET A 147 4.70 -50.86 14.64
CA MET A 147 5.83 -51.75 15.01
C MET A 147 6.58 -52.28 13.78
N VAL A 148 5.88 -52.75 12.75
CA VAL A 148 6.47 -53.20 11.50
C VAL A 148 7.23 -52.07 10.82
N LEU A 149 6.66 -50.88 10.73
CA LEU A 149 7.35 -49.75 10.13
C LEU A 149 8.54 -49.28 10.97
N ALA A 150 8.48 -49.34 12.31
CA ALA A 150 9.58 -49.02 13.19
C ALA A 150 10.78 -49.94 12.96
N LEU A 151 10.54 -51.24 12.79
CA LEU A 151 11.61 -52.22 12.48
C LEU A 151 12.28 -51.96 11.12
N ARG A 152 11.48 -51.56 10.11
CA ARG A 152 11.96 -51.16 8.77
C ARG A 152 12.78 -49.90 8.79
N LEU A 153 12.32 -48.88 9.58
CA LEU A 153 13.03 -47.61 9.75
C LEU A 153 14.41 -47.83 10.42
N GLU A 154 14.47 -48.64 11.49
CA GLU A 154 15.75 -48.99 12.19
C GLU A 154 16.70 -49.77 11.31
N HIS A 155 16.22 -50.50 10.33
CA HIS A 155 17.11 -51.18 9.38
C HIS A 155 17.75 -50.19 8.39
N ARG A 156 17.09 -49.09 8.08
CA ARG A 156 17.53 -48.14 7.04
C ARG A 156 18.21 -46.90 7.57
N PHE A 157 17.90 -46.49 8.79
CA PHE A 157 18.39 -45.24 9.38
C PHE A 157 19.08 -45.46 10.68
N GLY A 158 20.16 -44.70 10.89
CA GLY A 158 20.88 -44.72 12.16
C GLY A 158 20.06 -44.07 13.30
N LYS A 159 20.42 -44.37 14.53
CA LYS A 159 19.72 -43.85 15.73
C LYS A 159 19.59 -42.32 15.75
N ARG A 160 20.67 -41.60 15.42
CA ARG A 160 20.62 -40.11 15.37
C ARG A 160 19.72 -39.59 14.28
N GLN A 161 19.63 -40.26 13.13
CA GLN A 161 18.72 -39.90 12.06
C GLN A 161 17.24 -40.09 12.49
N LEU A 162 16.95 -41.21 13.16
CA LEU A 162 15.60 -41.48 13.70
C LEU A 162 15.22 -40.49 14.81
N LEU A 163 16.18 -40.11 15.65
CA LEU A 163 15.94 -39.08 16.66
C LEU A 163 15.73 -37.71 16.04
N ALA A 164 16.47 -37.35 14.98
CA ALA A 164 16.25 -36.14 14.23
C ALA A 164 14.84 -36.12 13.59
N MET A 165 14.43 -37.21 12.96
CA MET A 165 13.06 -37.35 12.41
C MET A 165 12.00 -37.16 13.51
N TYR A 166 12.20 -37.77 14.70
CA TYR A 166 11.29 -37.56 15.81
C TYR A 166 11.21 -36.08 16.23
N LEU A 167 12.37 -35.46 16.46
CA LEU A 167 12.47 -34.06 16.88
C LEU A 167 11.89 -33.09 15.85
N ASN A 168 11.91 -33.45 14.56
CA ASN A 168 11.36 -32.64 13.48
C ASN A 168 9.84 -32.85 13.29
N LEU A 169 9.30 -34.02 13.61
CA LEU A 169 7.90 -34.39 13.41
C LEU A 169 7.01 -34.22 14.65
N ALA A 170 7.60 -34.26 15.85
CA ALA A 170 6.84 -34.19 17.09
C ALA A 170 6.14 -32.84 17.26
N ALA A 171 4.91 -32.87 17.76
CA ALA A 171 4.13 -31.67 18.04
C ALA A 171 4.46 -31.08 19.42
N TYR A 172 4.73 -29.80 19.45
CA TYR A 172 5.08 -29.03 20.68
C TYR A 172 3.97 -28.11 21.16
N GLY A 173 2.76 -28.17 20.60
CA GLY A 173 1.64 -27.27 20.89
C GLY A 173 1.65 -26.04 20.00
N ASN A 174 0.55 -25.26 20.04
CA ASN A 174 0.41 -23.99 19.30
C ASN A 174 0.74 -24.09 17.80
N GLN A 175 0.22 -25.11 17.12
CA GLN A 175 0.50 -25.39 15.71
C GLN A 175 2.00 -25.49 15.35
N THR A 176 2.82 -25.87 16.31
CA THR A 176 4.27 -25.99 16.16
C THR A 176 4.66 -27.46 16.13
N ALA A 177 5.28 -27.90 15.03
CA ALA A 177 5.98 -29.14 14.90
C ALA A 177 7.49 -28.90 14.83
N GLY A 178 8.25 -29.81 15.43
CA GLY A 178 9.69 -29.73 15.46
C GLY A 178 10.27 -28.92 16.63
N ALA A 179 11.29 -29.52 17.26
CA ALA A 179 11.97 -28.94 18.43
C ALA A 179 12.72 -27.65 18.10
N GLY A 180 13.31 -27.53 16.90
CA GLY A 180 14.01 -26.33 16.48
C GLY A 180 13.07 -25.13 16.42
N ARG A 181 11.85 -25.31 15.91
CA ARG A 181 10.83 -24.23 15.90
C ARG A 181 10.30 -23.95 17.30
N ALA A 182 10.09 -25.00 18.11
CA ALA A 182 9.61 -24.85 19.48
C ALA A 182 10.61 -24.06 20.36
N SER A 183 11.90 -24.26 20.17
CA SER A 183 12.97 -23.48 20.82
C SER A 183 12.83 -21.99 20.50
N GLN A 184 12.68 -21.63 19.23
CA GLN A 184 12.46 -20.24 18.81
C GLN A 184 11.15 -19.65 19.35
N LEU A 185 10.07 -20.43 19.29
CA LEU A 185 8.74 -19.97 19.72
C LEU A 185 8.70 -19.65 21.21
N TYR A 186 9.17 -20.59 22.04
CA TYR A 186 9.03 -20.49 23.49
C TYR A 186 10.15 -19.72 24.17
N PHE A 187 11.37 -19.79 23.63
CA PHE A 187 12.56 -19.18 24.27
C PHE A 187 13.26 -18.13 23.39
N GLY A 188 13.01 -18.12 22.10
CA GLY A 188 13.64 -17.18 21.17
C GLY A 188 15.11 -17.46 20.89
N VAL A 189 15.57 -18.69 21.17
CA VAL A 189 16.97 -19.10 20.94
C VAL A 189 17.04 -20.28 19.97
N ASP A 190 18.19 -20.46 19.34
CA ASP A 190 18.46 -21.66 18.56
C ASP A 190 18.47 -22.89 19.47
N ALA A 191 18.09 -24.07 18.93
CA ALA A 191 18.03 -25.28 19.72
C ALA A 191 19.40 -25.70 20.30
N SER A 192 20.50 -25.28 19.69
CA SER A 192 21.88 -25.50 20.18
C SER A 192 22.21 -24.66 21.42
N MET A 193 21.46 -23.58 21.66
CA MET A 193 21.66 -22.63 22.77
C MET A 193 20.75 -22.90 23.96
N LEU A 194 19.96 -23.97 23.93
CA LEU A 194 19.06 -24.33 25.02
C LEU A 194 19.81 -24.64 26.31
N THR A 195 19.32 -24.11 27.42
CA THR A 195 19.77 -24.56 28.75
C THR A 195 19.26 -25.97 29.06
N PRO A 196 19.84 -26.69 30.03
CA PRO A 196 19.30 -27.98 30.45
C PRO A 196 17.84 -27.94 30.87
N ALA A 197 17.42 -26.87 31.52
CA ALA A 197 16.04 -26.64 31.92
C ALA A 197 15.11 -26.45 30.71
N GLN A 198 15.53 -25.68 29.72
CA GLN A 198 14.80 -25.44 28.50
C GLN A 198 14.69 -26.68 27.62
N ALA A 199 15.78 -27.42 27.46
CA ALA A 199 15.79 -28.69 26.73
C ALA A 199 14.86 -29.74 27.36
N ALA A 200 14.90 -29.89 28.69
CA ALA A 200 14.00 -30.78 29.42
C ALA A 200 12.52 -30.30 29.35
N PHE A 201 12.30 -29.01 29.30
CA PHE A 201 10.96 -28.43 29.12
C PHE A 201 10.39 -28.80 27.74
N LEU A 202 11.15 -28.58 26.65
CA LEU A 202 10.73 -28.98 25.33
C LEU A 202 10.47 -30.48 25.23
N ALA A 203 11.38 -31.33 25.73
CA ALA A 203 11.20 -32.76 25.70
C ALA A 203 9.98 -33.28 26.52
N ALA A 204 9.44 -32.47 27.40
CA ALA A 204 8.22 -32.79 28.16
C ALA A 204 6.90 -32.62 27.36
N LEU A 205 6.88 -31.77 26.33
CA LEU A 205 5.66 -31.32 25.62
C LEU A 205 5.05 -32.40 24.70
N PRO A 206 5.80 -33.17 23.88
CA PRO A 206 5.25 -34.04 22.86
C PRO A 206 4.35 -35.17 23.38
N GLN A 207 4.50 -35.59 24.61
CA GLN A 207 3.71 -36.67 25.22
C GLN A 207 2.21 -36.33 25.23
N ARG A 208 1.84 -35.08 25.56
CA ARG A 208 0.44 -34.56 25.58
C ARG A 208 0.43 -33.09 25.19
N PRO A 209 0.62 -32.75 23.89
CA PRO A 209 0.85 -31.38 23.46
C PRO A 209 -0.28 -30.39 23.85
N SER A 210 -1.50 -30.86 23.91
CA SER A 210 -2.66 -30.03 24.35
C SER A 210 -2.70 -29.82 25.87
N ALA A 211 -2.38 -30.85 26.65
CA ALA A 211 -2.41 -30.79 28.14
C ALA A 211 -1.19 -30.05 28.71
N PHE A 212 -0.05 -30.18 28.06
CA PHE A 212 1.23 -29.55 28.45
C PHE A 212 1.50 -28.28 27.64
N ASN A 213 0.48 -27.70 26.97
CA ASN A 213 0.64 -26.45 26.22
C ASN A 213 1.07 -25.32 27.18
N PRO A 214 2.30 -24.78 27.02
CA PRO A 214 2.86 -23.85 27.98
C PRO A 214 2.10 -22.51 28.07
N LEU A 215 1.46 -22.10 26.97
CA LEU A 215 0.67 -20.86 26.90
C LEU A 215 -0.71 -20.99 27.57
N LYS A 216 -1.16 -22.25 27.83
CA LYS A 216 -2.43 -22.53 28.51
C LYS A 216 -2.25 -23.03 29.93
N ASN A 217 -1.24 -23.87 30.16
CA ASN A 217 -0.98 -24.51 31.46
C ASN A 217 0.52 -24.75 31.69
N ILE A 218 1.22 -23.71 32.05
CA ILE A 218 2.67 -23.76 32.31
C ILE A 218 3.00 -24.66 33.53
N ALA A 219 2.12 -24.74 34.55
CA ALA A 219 2.37 -25.54 35.75
C ALA A 219 2.50 -27.04 35.44
N SER A 220 1.60 -27.57 34.59
CA SER A 220 1.64 -28.97 34.15
C SER A 220 2.89 -29.28 33.31
N ALA A 221 3.29 -28.34 32.43
CA ALA A 221 4.51 -28.46 31.65
C ALA A 221 5.76 -28.48 32.53
N ARG A 222 5.83 -27.61 33.56
CA ARG A 222 6.93 -27.58 34.55
C ARG A 222 6.99 -28.82 35.40
N ALA A 223 5.86 -29.34 35.90
CA ALA A 223 5.85 -30.60 36.67
C ALA A 223 6.45 -31.75 35.83
N ARG A 224 6.13 -31.83 34.54
CA ARG A 224 6.68 -32.82 33.63
C ARG A 224 8.16 -32.57 33.36
N GLN A 225 8.61 -31.33 33.16
CA GLN A 225 10.03 -30.95 33.04
C GLN A 225 10.84 -31.43 34.21
N GLN A 226 10.39 -31.28 35.45
CA GLN A 226 11.08 -31.75 36.64
C GLN A 226 11.29 -33.28 36.62
N SER A 227 10.35 -34.03 36.05
CA SER A 227 10.51 -35.48 35.85
C SER A 227 11.56 -35.80 34.79
N VAL A 228 11.61 -35.02 33.68
CA VAL A 228 12.63 -35.19 32.64
C VAL A 228 14.02 -34.89 33.19
N LEU A 229 14.20 -33.79 33.91
CA LEU A 229 15.50 -33.43 34.53
C LEU A 229 16.03 -34.52 35.46
N ARG A 230 15.17 -35.14 36.29
CA ARG A 230 15.54 -36.27 37.14
C ARG A 230 16.00 -37.47 36.31
N ARG A 231 15.37 -37.73 35.16
CA ARG A 231 15.72 -38.83 34.26
C ARG A 231 17.04 -38.59 33.54
N MET A 232 17.31 -37.35 33.14
CA MET A 232 18.59 -36.93 32.54
C MET A 232 19.74 -37.12 33.53
N ALA A 233 19.57 -36.74 34.79
CA ALA A 233 20.55 -36.95 35.83
C ALA A 233 20.78 -38.44 36.13
N ALA A 234 19.71 -39.26 36.21
CA ALA A 234 19.79 -40.69 36.40
C ALA A 234 20.47 -41.41 35.23
N ALA A 235 20.47 -40.83 34.02
CA ALA A 235 21.18 -41.29 32.84
C ALA A 235 22.63 -40.76 32.75
N GLY A 236 23.11 -39.98 33.71
CA GLY A 236 24.44 -39.38 33.71
C GLY A 236 24.62 -38.16 32.80
N ALA A 237 23.54 -37.64 32.20
CA ALA A 237 23.59 -36.50 31.30
C ALA A 237 23.71 -35.14 32.03
N LEU A 238 23.43 -35.12 33.34
CA LEU A 238 23.56 -33.93 34.21
C LEU A 238 24.28 -34.31 35.48
N SER A 239 25.23 -33.46 35.93
CA SER A 239 25.79 -33.58 37.27
C SER A 239 24.74 -33.12 38.32
N PRO A 240 24.92 -33.49 39.61
CA PRO A 240 24.00 -33.04 40.69
C PRO A 240 23.94 -31.53 40.79
N GLU A 241 25.01 -30.80 40.54
CA GLU A 241 25.09 -29.34 40.54
C GLU A 241 24.21 -28.77 39.39
N ARG A 242 24.42 -29.20 38.16
CA ARG A 242 23.66 -28.79 36.99
C ARG A 242 22.17 -29.14 37.10
N LEU A 243 21.86 -30.27 37.75
CA LEU A 243 20.46 -30.60 38.05
C LEU A 243 19.82 -29.59 39.01
N ARG A 244 20.53 -29.18 40.07
CA ARG A 244 20.03 -28.18 41.02
C ARG A 244 19.81 -26.85 40.33
N GLU A 245 20.75 -26.37 39.55
CA GLU A 245 20.65 -25.14 38.76
C GLU A 245 19.44 -25.18 37.78
N ALA A 246 19.34 -26.26 36.98
CA ALA A 246 18.25 -26.41 36.01
C ALA A 246 16.84 -26.48 36.66
N ARG A 247 16.77 -27.04 37.91
CA ARG A 247 15.51 -27.09 38.65
C ARG A 247 15.10 -25.71 39.21
N ALA A 248 16.09 -24.89 39.55
CA ALA A 248 15.89 -23.53 40.11
C ALA A 248 15.62 -22.48 39.00
N GLU A 249 16.02 -22.77 37.75
CA GLU A 249 15.90 -21.86 36.62
C GLU A 249 14.46 -21.40 36.41
N GLN A 250 14.24 -20.08 36.38
CA GLN A 250 12.96 -19.49 36.05
C GLN A 250 12.72 -19.54 34.54
N MET A 251 11.62 -20.19 34.14
CA MET A 251 11.24 -20.32 32.74
C MET A 251 10.54 -19.06 32.26
N VAL A 252 11.25 -18.21 31.54
CA VAL A 252 10.67 -17.04 30.88
C VAL A 252 10.27 -17.47 29.47
N LEU A 253 8.96 -17.59 29.26
CA LEU A 253 8.40 -17.87 27.94
C LEU A 253 8.15 -16.57 27.19
N ARG A 254 8.50 -16.52 25.93
CA ARG A 254 8.07 -15.43 25.06
C ARG A 254 6.57 -15.55 24.76
N PRO A 255 5.81 -14.44 24.72
CA PRO A 255 4.43 -14.49 24.25
C PRO A 255 4.42 -15.01 22.81
N GLY A 256 3.79 -16.15 22.62
CA GLY A 256 3.84 -16.91 21.37
C GLY A 256 2.85 -16.47 20.30
N ASN A 257 2.73 -15.18 20.04
CA ASN A 257 2.08 -14.75 18.80
C ASN A 257 3.11 -14.90 17.68
N GLY A 258 2.92 -15.88 16.82
CA GLY A 258 3.68 -15.95 15.57
C GLY A 258 3.58 -14.58 14.91
N ALA A 259 4.74 -13.93 14.68
CA ALA A 259 4.77 -12.60 14.09
C ALA A 259 3.96 -12.62 12.78
N PHE A 260 2.93 -11.81 12.69
CA PHE A 260 2.24 -11.49 11.45
C PHE A 260 2.21 -9.96 11.36
N SER A 261 3.39 -9.42 11.08
CA SER A 261 3.60 -7.99 10.88
C SER A 261 3.41 -7.67 9.40
N ALA A 262 2.93 -6.47 9.09
CA ALA A 262 2.64 -6.01 7.74
C ALA A 262 1.84 -7.06 6.91
N PRO A 263 0.64 -7.47 7.36
CA PRO A 263 -0.06 -8.62 6.79
C PRO A 263 -0.35 -8.47 5.30
N HIS A 264 -0.79 -7.31 4.83
CA HIS A 264 -1.07 -7.05 3.41
C HIS A 264 0.17 -7.22 2.53
N PHE A 265 1.32 -6.73 3.00
CA PHE A 265 2.59 -6.86 2.32
C PHE A 265 3.05 -8.32 2.26
N VAL A 266 2.98 -9.02 3.39
CA VAL A 266 3.36 -10.44 3.48
C VAL A 266 2.49 -11.32 2.59
N GLU A 267 1.18 -11.10 2.55
CA GLU A 267 0.28 -11.86 1.69
C GLU A 267 0.57 -11.64 0.20
N MET A 268 0.87 -10.40 -0.19
CA MET A 268 1.28 -10.05 -1.54
C MET A 268 2.58 -10.79 -1.93
N ILE A 269 3.61 -10.77 -1.07
CA ILE A 269 4.88 -11.47 -1.29
C ILE A 269 4.66 -12.97 -1.44
N ARG A 270 3.82 -13.57 -0.58
CA ARG A 270 3.52 -15.00 -0.64
C ARG A 270 2.78 -15.39 -1.92
N ALA A 271 1.83 -14.56 -2.35
CA ALA A 271 1.11 -14.77 -3.60
C ALA A 271 2.06 -14.73 -4.82
N SER A 272 3.03 -13.82 -4.83
CA SER A 272 4.01 -13.72 -5.91
C SER A 272 5.04 -14.86 -5.93
N ALA A 273 5.41 -15.40 -4.76
CA ALA A 273 6.40 -16.46 -4.64
C ALA A 273 5.90 -17.86 -5.05
N GLY A 274 4.59 -18.10 -5.03
CA GLY A 274 3.97 -19.36 -5.46
C GLY A 274 4.39 -20.59 -4.67
N ASP A 275 4.19 -21.78 -5.26
CA ASP A 275 4.46 -23.11 -4.62
C ASP A 275 5.94 -23.44 -4.41
N LYS A 276 6.85 -22.74 -5.10
CA LYS A 276 8.31 -22.95 -5.02
C LYS A 276 9.01 -21.91 -4.13
N SER A 277 8.31 -21.38 -3.14
CA SER A 277 8.86 -20.38 -2.23
C SER A 277 10.17 -20.84 -1.58
N PRO A 278 11.22 -20.00 -1.57
CA PRO A 278 12.45 -20.32 -0.86
C PRO A 278 12.21 -20.39 0.65
N ALA A 279 13.08 -21.10 1.37
CA ALA A 279 12.97 -21.22 2.83
C ALA A 279 13.02 -19.86 3.57
N ARG A 280 13.64 -18.85 2.94
CA ARG A 280 13.74 -17.50 3.49
C ARG A 280 13.58 -16.46 2.37
N ILE A 281 12.64 -15.55 2.56
CA ILE A 281 12.42 -14.39 1.68
C ILE A 281 12.83 -13.14 2.44
N VAL A 282 13.84 -12.43 1.93
CA VAL A 282 14.30 -11.16 2.50
C VAL A 282 13.62 -10.04 1.73
N THR A 283 12.85 -9.21 2.44
CA THR A 283 12.09 -8.12 1.84
C THR A 283 12.77 -6.77 2.05
N THR A 284 12.32 -5.76 1.30
CA THR A 284 12.77 -4.37 1.44
C THR A 284 12.12 -3.64 2.61
N LEU A 285 11.07 -4.20 3.22
CA LEU A 285 10.31 -3.56 4.29
C LEU A 285 11.22 -3.23 5.50
N ASP A 286 10.99 -2.07 6.10
CA ASP A 286 11.56 -1.67 7.39
C ASP A 286 10.49 -1.83 8.47
N LEU A 287 10.68 -2.80 9.37
CA LEU A 287 9.68 -3.13 10.39
C LEU A 287 9.47 -2.00 11.42
N ASP A 288 10.49 -1.18 11.68
CA ASP A 288 10.33 -0.07 12.62
C ASP A 288 9.48 1.04 11.99
N LEU A 289 9.77 1.40 10.73
CA LEU A 289 8.93 2.36 9.99
C LEU A 289 7.50 1.83 9.79
N GLN A 290 7.33 0.54 9.52
CA GLN A 290 6.01 -0.08 9.40
C GLN A 290 5.20 0.09 10.70
N ARG A 291 5.82 -0.14 11.86
CA ARG A 291 5.17 0.05 13.17
C ARG A 291 4.85 1.51 13.46
N ASP A 292 5.74 2.42 13.08
CA ASP A 292 5.47 3.86 13.18
C ASP A 292 4.23 4.22 12.35
N VAL A 293 4.11 3.73 11.11
CA VAL A 293 2.94 3.93 10.24
C VAL A 293 1.67 3.38 10.88
N GLU A 294 1.69 2.13 11.36
CA GLU A 294 0.55 1.50 12.03
C GLU A 294 0.13 2.29 13.29
N GLY A 295 1.11 2.76 14.08
CA GLY A 295 0.89 3.58 15.26
C GLY A 295 0.27 4.95 14.95
N ILE A 296 0.74 5.62 13.89
CA ILE A 296 0.20 6.89 13.41
C ILE A 296 -1.26 6.72 12.97
N ILE A 297 -1.57 5.69 12.19
CA ILE A 297 -2.95 5.41 11.76
C ILE A 297 -3.85 5.12 12.97
N ALA A 298 -3.35 4.35 13.94
CA ALA A 298 -4.10 4.05 15.16
C ALA A 298 -4.39 5.32 15.99
N HIS A 299 -3.46 6.28 16.01
CA HIS A 299 -3.64 7.58 16.67
C HIS A 299 -4.73 8.43 16.00
N GLU A 300 -4.74 8.47 14.67
CA GLU A 300 -5.70 9.27 13.89
C GLU A 300 -7.10 8.63 13.77
N ARG A 301 -7.29 7.43 14.28
CA ARG A 301 -8.51 6.62 14.05
C ARG A 301 -9.81 7.31 14.48
N GLU A 302 -9.81 8.03 15.61
CA GLU A 302 -11.02 8.72 16.08
C GLU A 302 -11.35 9.93 15.19
N SER A 303 -10.35 10.65 14.72
CA SER A 303 -10.52 11.74 13.73
C SER A 303 -11.08 11.20 12.42
N LEU A 304 -10.56 10.07 11.94
CA LEU A 304 -11.04 9.42 10.72
C LEU A 304 -12.50 8.98 10.82
N LYS A 305 -12.89 8.39 11.94
CA LYS A 305 -14.30 8.00 12.20
C LYS A 305 -15.25 9.20 12.21
N ALA A 306 -14.82 10.34 12.76
CA ALA A 306 -15.63 11.56 12.76
C ALA A 306 -15.92 12.04 11.32
N HIS A 307 -15.05 11.72 10.37
CA HIS A 307 -15.23 11.97 8.95
C HIS A 307 -15.88 10.81 8.17
N GLY A 308 -16.29 9.74 8.83
CA GLY A 308 -16.87 8.55 8.21
C GLY A 308 -15.87 7.70 7.42
N ALA A 309 -14.57 7.81 7.72
CA ALA A 309 -13.52 7.02 7.08
C ALA A 309 -13.21 5.75 7.90
N ALA A 310 -13.35 4.59 7.26
CA ALA A 310 -13.03 3.30 7.86
C ALA A 310 -11.65 2.77 7.44
N ASN A 311 -11.17 3.13 6.25
CA ASN A 311 -9.97 2.55 5.67
C ASN A 311 -8.89 3.59 5.39
N VAL A 312 -7.64 3.15 5.55
CA VAL A 312 -6.43 3.95 5.27
C VAL A 312 -5.41 3.06 4.58
N ALA A 313 -4.83 3.52 3.49
CA ALA A 313 -3.67 2.87 2.87
C ALA A 313 -2.48 3.82 2.88
N VAL A 314 -1.31 3.30 3.23
CA VAL A 314 -0.05 4.05 3.27
C VAL A 314 1.06 3.23 2.64
N VAL A 315 1.82 3.85 1.76
CA VAL A 315 3.06 3.26 1.24
C VAL A 315 4.20 4.27 1.29
N VAL A 316 5.40 3.78 1.56
CA VAL A 316 6.63 4.59 1.61
C VAL A 316 7.67 3.94 0.70
N LEU A 317 8.22 4.72 -0.24
CA LEU A 317 9.20 4.29 -1.21
C LEU A 317 10.54 5.01 -0.99
N ASP A 318 11.66 4.28 -0.97
CA ASP A 318 13.01 4.82 -1.02
C ASP A 318 13.30 5.31 -2.45
N ASN A 319 13.56 6.61 -2.61
CA ASN A 319 13.76 7.20 -3.92
C ASN A 319 15.05 6.75 -4.60
N ALA A 320 16.12 6.53 -3.82
CA ALA A 320 17.41 6.16 -4.38
C ALA A 320 17.43 4.70 -4.89
N ARG A 321 16.75 3.79 -4.18
CA ARG A 321 16.78 2.36 -4.46
C ARG A 321 15.54 1.83 -5.16
N GLY A 322 14.42 2.55 -5.11
CA GLY A 322 13.12 2.05 -5.57
C GLY A 322 12.57 0.92 -4.69
N GLU A 323 12.90 0.92 -3.39
CA GLU A 323 12.53 -0.11 -2.43
C GLU A 323 11.32 0.31 -1.60
N TRP A 324 10.32 -0.55 -1.48
CA TRP A 324 9.20 -0.30 -0.56
C TRP A 324 9.64 -0.47 0.88
N LEU A 325 9.58 0.60 1.67
CA LEU A 325 10.01 0.64 3.08
C LEU A 325 8.87 0.35 4.06
N ALA A 326 7.65 0.77 3.74
CA ALA A 326 6.45 0.50 4.52
C ALA A 326 5.25 0.29 3.60
N TRP A 327 4.30 -0.54 4.05
CA TRP A 327 3.13 -0.92 3.28
C TRP A 327 1.96 -1.27 4.19
N GLU A 328 0.99 -0.37 4.32
CA GLU A 328 -0.25 -0.61 5.06
C GLU A 328 -1.44 -0.57 4.11
N GLY A 329 -2.28 -1.60 4.16
CA GLY A 329 -3.33 -1.79 3.16
C GLY A 329 -4.70 -1.25 3.52
N SER A 330 -5.08 -1.22 4.80
CA SER A 330 -6.46 -0.90 5.21
C SER A 330 -6.57 -0.06 6.48
N GLY A 331 -5.47 0.09 7.21
CA GLY A 331 -5.40 0.69 8.53
C GLY A 331 -5.77 -0.26 9.69
N HIS A 332 -6.42 -1.38 9.41
CA HIS A 332 -6.67 -2.46 10.38
C HIS A 332 -7.02 -3.77 9.69
N TYR A 333 -6.03 -4.62 9.47
CA TYR A 333 -6.18 -5.91 8.76
C TYR A 333 -7.29 -6.80 9.32
N GLY A 334 -7.51 -6.82 10.63
CA GLY A 334 -8.53 -7.65 11.29
C GLY A 334 -9.96 -7.13 11.20
N ASP A 335 -10.21 -5.97 10.61
CA ASP A 335 -11.55 -5.38 10.49
C ASP A 335 -12.32 -6.00 9.31
N ALA A 336 -12.94 -7.15 9.57
CA ALA A 336 -13.73 -7.84 8.56
C ALA A 336 -14.97 -7.05 8.11
N GLY A 337 -15.50 -6.16 8.98
CA GLY A 337 -16.70 -5.36 8.68
C GLY A 337 -16.47 -4.31 7.61
N HIS A 338 -15.24 -3.81 7.48
CA HIS A 338 -14.86 -2.78 6.53
C HIS A 338 -13.79 -3.27 5.52
N GLY A 339 -13.72 -4.58 5.28
CA GLY A 339 -12.80 -5.13 4.28
C GLY A 339 -11.33 -5.03 4.66
N GLY A 340 -11.00 -5.17 5.95
CA GLY A 340 -9.64 -4.98 6.48
C GLY A 340 -8.54 -5.82 5.82
N ALA A 341 -8.87 -6.97 5.24
CA ALA A 341 -7.93 -7.81 4.49
C ALA A 341 -7.68 -7.32 3.04
N LEU A 342 -8.41 -6.32 2.55
CA LEU A 342 -8.17 -5.76 1.22
C LEU A 342 -6.85 -4.97 1.21
N ASN A 343 -6.04 -5.20 0.18
CA ASN A 343 -4.76 -4.53 0.00
C ASN A 343 -4.97 -3.20 -0.75
N GLY A 344 -5.34 -2.14 -0.01
CA GLY A 344 -5.72 -0.83 -0.52
C GLY A 344 -4.76 -0.21 -1.53
N PRO A 345 -3.42 -0.28 -1.35
CA PRO A 345 -2.47 0.22 -2.35
C PRO A 345 -2.64 -0.36 -3.75
N LEU A 346 -3.21 -1.57 -3.86
CA LEU A 346 -3.45 -2.25 -5.14
C LEU A 346 -4.87 -2.04 -5.68
N VAL A 347 -5.75 -1.41 -4.91
CA VAL A 347 -7.15 -1.17 -5.31
C VAL A 347 -7.24 0.13 -6.11
N PRO A 348 -7.70 0.09 -7.38
CA PRO A 348 -7.88 1.29 -8.18
C PRO A 348 -8.93 2.22 -7.56
N ARG A 349 -8.59 3.51 -7.41
CA ARG A 349 -9.43 4.57 -6.87
C ARG A 349 -9.18 5.89 -7.59
N GLN A 350 -10.16 6.79 -7.57
CA GLN A 350 -10.03 8.10 -8.21
C GLN A 350 -9.06 9.00 -7.45
N PRO A 351 -7.91 9.41 -8.03
CA PRO A 351 -6.89 10.18 -7.35
C PRO A 351 -7.22 11.67 -7.25
N GLY A 352 -8.26 12.15 -7.94
CA GLY A 352 -8.59 13.55 -8.00
C GLY A 352 -7.39 14.38 -8.48
N SER A 353 -7.21 15.54 -7.91
CA SER A 353 -6.17 16.50 -8.28
C SER A 353 -4.72 15.99 -8.09
N ALA A 354 -4.51 14.79 -7.57
CA ALA A 354 -3.17 14.20 -7.47
C ALA A 354 -2.54 13.90 -8.85
N LEU A 355 -3.33 13.85 -9.93
CA LEU A 355 -2.81 13.69 -11.31
C LEU A 355 -2.34 15.01 -11.94
N LYS A 356 -2.72 16.17 -11.43
CA LYS A 356 -2.36 17.46 -12.05
C LYS A 356 -0.86 17.68 -12.27
N PRO A 357 0.06 17.30 -11.34
CA PRO A 357 1.50 17.48 -11.58
C PRO A 357 1.99 16.84 -12.88
N PHE A 358 1.39 15.73 -13.29
CA PHE A 358 1.76 15.06 -14.55
C PHE A 358 1.29 15.84 -15.78
N THR A 359 0.10 16.44 -15.74
CA THR A 359 -0.40 17.32 -16.81
C THR A 359 0.50 18.55 -16.95
N TYR A 360 0.87 19.19 -15.84
CA TYR A 360 1.80 20.33 -15.86
C TYR A 360 3.21 19.93 -16.30
N ALA A 361 3.70 18.77 -15.86
CA ALA A 361 4.99 18.27 -16.32
C ALA A 361 5.02 18.09 -17.84
N LEU A 362 3.98 17.49 -18.40
CA LEU A 362 3.89 17.31 -19.84
C LEU A 362 3.74 18.65 -20.58
N ALA A 363 2.98 19.62 -20.03
CA ALA A 363 2.92 20.98 -20.54
C ALA A 363 4.33 21.63 -20.56
N PHE A 364 5.09 21.50 -19.49
CA PHE A 364 6.45 22.05 -19.42
C PHE A 364 7.42 21.40 -20.41
N GLU A 365 7.25 20.11 -20.71
CA GLU A 365 7.98 19.45 -21.80
C GLU A 365 7.61 20.01 -23.19
N GLN A 366 6.41 20.57 -23.35
CA GLN A 366 5.89 21.16 -24.59
C GLN A 366 6.12 22.67 -24.70
N GLY A 367 6.86 23.30 -23.77
CA GLY A 367 7.28 24.70 -23.87
C GLY A 367 6.58 25.66 -22.91
N TRP A 368 5.60 25.20 -22.10
CA TRP A 368 5.14 26.00 -20.96
C TRP A 368 6.21 26.06 -19.88
N SER A 369 6.08 27.05 -19.00
CA SER A 369 6.97 27.28 -17.87
C SER A 369 6.18 27.63 -16.61
N PRO A 370 6.79 27.63 -15.43
CA PRO A 370 6.15 28.14 -14.20
C PRO A 370 5.63 29.56 -14.29
N ALA A 371 6.26 30.41 -15.15
CA ALA A 371 5.87 31.78 -15.44
C ALA A 371 4.71 31.90 -16.45
N SER A 372 4.35 30.84 -17.16
CA SER A 372 3.26 30.87 -18.15
C SER A 372 1.96 31.27 -17.49
N VAL A 373 1.23 32.24 -18.09
CA VAL A 373 -0.07 32.69 -17.62
C VAL A 373 -1.15 31.76 -18.16
N LEU A 374 -1.95 31.23 -17.26
CA LEU A 374 -3.11 30.40 -17.57
C LEU A 374 -4.39 31.19 -17.25
N ALA A 375 -5.41 31.02 -18.09
CA ALA A 375 -6.69 31.69 -17.91
C ALA A 375 -7.57 30.91 -16.90
N ASP A 376 -7.70 31.44 -15.69
CA ASP A 376 -8.64 30.93 -14.70
C ASP A 376 -9.93 31.75 -14.77
N VAL A 377 -10.69 31.51 -15.83
CA VAL A 377 -11.94 32.20 -16.15
C VAL A 377 -13.02 31.18 -16.53
N PRO A 378 -14.33 31.55 -16.49
CA PRO A 378 -15.36 30.64 -17.00
C PRO A 378 -15.04 30.17 -18.42
N SER A 379 -14.86 28.89 -18.59
CA SER A 379 -14.42 28.28 -19.85
C SER A 379 -15.27 27.06 -20.19
N HIS A 380 -15.43 26.82 -21.49
CA HIS A 380 -16.21 25.72 -22.06
C HIS A 380 -15.35 24.95 -23.04
N PHE A 381 -15.25 23.65 -22.83
CA PHE A 381 -14.42 22.77 -23.66
C PHE A 381 -15.29 21.77 -24.41
N PRO A 382 -15.00 21.50 -25.70
CA PRO A 382 -15.71 20.45 -26.43
C PRO A 382 -15.44 19.08 -25.82
N THR A 383 -16.45 18.23 -25.86
CA THR A 383 -16.33 16.82 -25.45
C THR A 383 -16.24 15.91 -26.68
N ALA A 384 -16.06 14.59 -26.47
CA ALA A 384 -16.13 13.61 -27.53
C ALA A 384 -17.55 13.50 -28.13
N GLU A 385 -18.59 13.97 -27.44
CA GLU A 385 -19.97 14.00 -27.92
C GLU A 385 -20.22 15.34 -28.63
N PRO A 386 -20.62 15.32 -29.91
CA PRO A 386 -20.94 16.55 -30.65
C PRO A 386 -22.00 17.40 -29.94
N GLY A 387 -21.72 18.70 -29.77
CA GLY A 387 -22.62 19.66 -29.13
C GLY A 387 -22.62 19.64 -27.60
N VAL A 388 -21.89 18.74 -26.97
CA VAL A 388 -21.76 18.71 -25.50
C VAL A 388 -20.50 19.47 -25.08
N LEU A 389 -20.68 20.42 -24.15
CA LEU A 389 -19.60 21.22 -23.59
C LEU A 389 -19.29 20.80 -22.15
N TYR A 390 -18.01 20.62 -21.83
CA TYR A 390 -17.52 20.44 -20.49
C TYR A 390 -17.12 21.80 -19.89
N SER A 391 -17.68 22.16 -18.74
CA SER A 391 -17.51 23.47 -18.10
C SER A 391 -16.94 23.31 -16.68
N PRO A 392 -15.61 23.13 -16.54
CA PRO A 392 -14.97 22.93 -15.26
C PRO A 392 -15.10 24.17 -14.36
N ARG A 393 -15.09 23.95 -13.03
CA ARG A 393 -15.02 24.99 -12.02
C ARG A 393 -13.94 24.68 -11.00
N ASN A 394 -13.42 25.73 -10.38
CA ASN A 394 -12.53 25.56 -9.24
C ASN A 394 -13.31 25.07 -8.00
N TYR A 395 -12.60 24.45 -7.05
CA TYR A 395 -13.19 23.82 -5.88
C TYR A 395 -14.06 24.75 -5.04
N ASP A 396 -13.66 26.03 -4.93
CA ASP A 396 -14.36 27.10 -4.21
C ASP A 396 -15.35 27.89 -5.10
N GLY A 397 -15.48 27.50 -6.37
CA GLY A 397 -16.34 28.17 -7.35
C GLY A 397 -15.85 29.55 -7.79
N GLN A 398 -14.65 29.99 -7.37
CA GLN A 398 -14.09 31.30 -7.72
C GLN A 398 -13.19 31.19 -8.96
N TYR A 399 -13.09 32.28 -9.71
CA TYR A 399 -12.19 32.43 -10.85
C TYR A 399 -11.19 33.56 -10.57
N ARG A 400 -9.92 33.30 -10.77
CA ARG A 400 -8.82 34.20 -10.39
C ARG A 400 -8.27 35.04 -11.53
N GLY A 401 -8.79 34.84 -12.74
CA GLY A 401 -8.33 35.54 -13.94
C GLY A 401 -6.98 35.05 -14.42
N PRO A 402 -6.06 35.97 -14.76
CA PRO A 402 -4.69 35.59 -15.11
C PRO A 402 -3.96 34.96 -13.92
N LEU A 403 -3.50 33.74 -14.08
CA LEU A 403 -2.83 33.00 -13.00
C LEU A 403 -1.56 32.31 -13.52
N LEU A 404 -0.42 32.55 -12.88
CA LEU A 404 0.83 31.86 -13.22
C LEU A 404 0.67 30.35 -13.03
N ALA A 405 1.25 29.54 -13.91
CA ALA A 405 1.21 28.09 -13.85
C ALA A 405 1.71 27.56 -12.49
N ARG A 406 2.75 28.21 -11.89
CA ARG A 406 3.18 27.95 -10.51
C ARG A 406 2.01 28.00 -9.52
N ARG A 407 1.29 29.09 -9.50
CA ARG A 407 0.19 29.29 -8.56
C ARG A 407 -0.99 28.37 -8.86
N ALA A 408 -1.30 28.19 -10.14
CA ALA A 408 -2.38 27.31 -10.57
C ALA A 408 -2.16 25.85 -10.14
N LEU A 409 -0.94 25.32 -10.29
CA LEU A 409 -0.60 23.97 -9.84
C LEU A 409 -0.54 23.89 -8.31
N ALA A 410 0.15 24.81 -7.65
CA ALA A 410 0.28 24.83 -6.19
C ALA A 410 -1.08 24.96 -5.48
N GLY A 411 -1.94 25.83 -5.98
CA GLY A 411 -3.33 26.03 -5.49
C GLY A 411 -4.31 24.97 -5.96
N SER A 412 -3.87 24.08 -6.86
CA SER A 412 -4.72 22.99 -7.38
C SER A 412 -5.95 23.45 -8.16
N GLU A 413 -5.86 24.55 -8.89
CA GLU A 413 -6.99 25.08 -9.70
C GLU A 413 -7.39 24.09 -10.80
N ASN A 414 -8.71 23.98 -11.04
CA ASN A 414 -9.25 23.02 -12.00
C ASN A 414 -9.23 23.56 -13.43
N VAL A 415 -9.72 24.79 -13.63
CA VAL A 415 -9.87 25.37 -14.97
C VAL A 415 -8.53 25.46 -15.72
N PRO A 416 -7.45 25.98 -15.13
CA PRO A 416 -6.14 26.00 -15.76
C PRO A 416 -5.61 24.61 -16.13
N ALA A 417 -5.84 23.60 -15.26
CA ALA A 417 -5.41 22.23 -15.51
C ALA A 417 -6.16 21.60 -16.70
N VAL A 418 -7.47 21.86 -16.81
CA VAL A 418 -8.28 21.37 -17.93
C VAL A 418 -7.89 22.08 -19.23
N SER A 419 -7.58 23.38 -19.19
CA SER A 419 -7.08 24.13 -20.35
C SER A 419 -5.79 23.48 -20.87
N LEU A 420 -4.80 23.26 -20.01
CA LEU A 420 -3.56 22.55 -20.39
C LEU A 420 -3.84 21.15 -20.97
N ALA A 421 -4.74 20.38 -20.35
CA ALA A 421 -5.10 19.06 -20.85
C ALA A 421 -5.78 19.12 -22.24
N SER A 422 -6.55 20.17 -22.51
CA SER A 422 -7.14 20.43 -23.83
C SER A 422 -6.08 20.73 -24.89
N ASP A 423 -5.10 21.57 -24.55
CA ASP A 423 -4.02 21.95 -25.47
C ASP A 423 -3.07 20.77 -25.76
N ILE A 424 -2.76 19.96 -24.75
CA ILE A 424 -1.89 18.77 -24.84
C ILE A 424 -2.60 17.62 -25.60
N GLY A 425 -3.90 17.46 -25.37
CA GLY A 425 -4.73 16.37 -25.85
C GLY A 425 -4.65 15.09 -25.01
N VAL A 426 -5.82 14.49 -24.74
CA VAL A 426 -5.99 13.32 -23.87
C VAL A 426 -5.16 12.11 -24.32
N SER A 427 -5.05 11.88 -25.62
CA SER A 427 -4.22 10.79 -26.16
C SER A 427 -2.74 10.91 -25.79
N THR A 428 -2.22 12.13 -25.76
CA THR A 428 -0.82 12.41 -25.40
C THR A 428 -0.62 12.23 -23.90
N LEU A 429 -1.59 12.67 -23.09
CA LEU A 429 -1.60 12.44 -21.64
C LEU A 429 -1.60 10.94 -21.30
N LEU A 430 -2.44 10.12 -21.95
CA LEU A 430 -2.49 8.67 -21.72
C LEU A 430 -1.17 7.99 -22.03
N ARG A 431 -0.52 8.34 -23.16
CA ARG A 431 0.82 7.81 -23.48
C ARG A 431 1.86 8.23 -22.44
N PHE A 432 1.75 9.44 -21.93
CA PHE A 432 2.64 9.94 -20.88
C PHE A 432 2.42 9.18 -19.56
N PHE A 433 1.19 8.97 -19.14
CA PHE A 433 0.87 8.18 -17.95
C PHE A 433 1.38 6.74 -18.05
N ALA A 434 1.23 6.08 -19.19
CA ALA A 434 1.80 4.75 -19.41
C ALA A 434 3.33 4.74 -19.24
N ARG A 435 4.04 5.78 -19.74
CA ARG A 435 5.48 5.94 -19.54
C ARG A 435 5.82 6.23 -18.07
N ALA A 436 4.95 6.90 -17.33
CA ALA A 436 5.12 7.16 -15.89
C ALA A 436 4.76 5.95 -15.01
N GLY A 437 4.34 4.82 -15.58
CA GLY A 437 4.13 3.56 -14.87
C GLY A 437 2.68 3.26 -14.48
N PHE A 438 1.69 4.03 -14.96
CA PHE A 438 0.28 3.73 -14.71
C PHE A 438 -0.20 2.62 -15.66
N SER A 439 -0.76 1.55 -15.09
CA SER A 439 -1.31 0.40 -15.82
C SER A 439 -2.84 0.41 -15.93
N THR A 440 -3.51 1.27 -15.16
CA THR A 440 -4.97 1.26 -15.03
C THR A 440 -5.72 2.01 -16.13
N PHE A 441 -5.02 2.77 -16.98
CA PHE A 441 -5.63 3.53 -18.06
C PHE A 441 -5.77 2.68 -19.34
N ASP A 442 -6.74 1.78 -19.37
CA ASP A 442 -6.98 0.79 -20.43
C ASP A 442 -8.09 1.17 -21.43
N ARG A 443 -8.74 2.34 -21.25
CA ARG A 443 -9.84 2.80 -22.09
C ARG A 443 -9.38 3.83 -23.13
N THR A 444 -10.28 4.13 -24.06
CA THR A 444 -10.01 5.12 -25.12
C THR A 444 -9.93 6.55 -24.59
N PRO A 445 -9.24 7.47 -25.31
CA PRO A 445 -9.18 8.89 -24.92
C PRO A 445 -10.56 9.54 -24.76
N GLY A 446 -11.52 9.19 -25.62
CA GLY A 446 -12.90 9.71 -25.52
C GLY A 446 -13.65 9.26 -24.27
N TYR A 447 -13.31 8.09 -23.71
CA TYR A 447 -13.89 7.61 -22.45
C TYR A 447 -13.48 8.48 -21.26
N TYR A 448 -12.19 8.84 -21.18
CA TYR A 448 -11.69 9.66 -20.06
C TYR A 448 -12.00 11.14 -20.22
N GLY A 449 -11.93 11.65 -21.43
CA GLY A 449 -12.11 13.07 -21.69
C GLY A 449 -11.10 13.95 -20.97
N LEU A 450 -11.36 15.26 -20.91
CA LEU A 450 -10.51 16.23 -20.22
C LEU A 450 -10.53 16.10 -18.69
N GLY A 451 -11.55 15.44 -18.15
CA GLY A 451 -11.63 15.13 -16.73
C GLY A 451 -10.49 14.23 -16.22
N LEU A 452 -9.73 13.57 -17.13
CA LEU A 452 -8.56 12.79 -16.79
C LEU A 452 -7.56 13.58 -15.94
N THR A 453 -7.30 14.84 -16.26
CA THR A 453 -6.40 15.71 -15.48
C THR A 453 -6.91 16.04 -14.08
N LEU A 454 -8.21 15.92 -13.85
CA LEU A 454 -8.85 16.10 -12.54
C LEU A 454 -9.00 14.78 -11.77
N GLY A 455 -8.52 13.65 -12.35
CA GLY A 455 -8.52 12.36 -11.70
C GLY A 455 -9.86 11.64 -11.69
N ASN A 456 -10.66 11.76 -12.75
CA ASN A 456 -11.88 10.98 -12.94
C ASN A 456 -11.61 9.50 -13.25
N ALA A 457 -10.37 9.16 -13.65
CA ALA A 457 -9.91 7.80 -13.89
C ALA A 457 -9.25 7.21 -12.64
N GLU A 458 -9.42 5.91 -12.42
CA GLU A 458 -8.90 5.24 -11.23
C GLU A 458 -7.43 4.86 -11.39
N VAL A 459 -6.64 5.02 -10.32
CA VAL A 459 -5.24 4.61 -10.23
C VAL A 459 -4.99 3.84 -8.94
N ARG A 460 -3.91 3.07 -8.92
CA ARG A 460 -3.42 2.40 -7.72
C ARG A 460 -2.50 3.34 -6.95
N LEU A 461 -2.53 3.26 -5.60
CA LEU A 461 -1.67 4.10 -4.76
C LEU A 461 -0.18 3.81 -4.97
N ASP A 462 0.19 2.54 -5.13
CA ASP A 462 1.57 2.13 -5.39
C ASP A 462 2.09 2.68 -6.74
N GLU A 463 1.30 2.63 -7.81
CA GLU A 463 1.66 3.21 -9.10
C GLU A 463 1.80 4.74 -9.02
N LEU A 464 0.88 5.39 -8.30
CA LEU A 464 0.93 6.83 -8.12
C LEU A 464 2.18 7.28 -7.34
N VAL A 465 2.54 6.57 -6.26
CA VAL A 465 3.76 6.85 -5.48
C VAL A 465 5.03 6.57 -6.31
N ALA A 466 5.06 5.46 -7.04
CA ALA A 466 6.16 5.15 -7.96
C ALA A 466 6.33 6.23 -9.03
N ALA A 467 5.22 6.74 -9.59
CA ALA A 467 5.25 7.82 -10.57
C ALA A 467 5.73 9.15 -9.96
N TYR A 468 5.28 9.50 -8.74
CA TYR A 468 5.75 10.70 -8.04
C TYR A 468 7.24 10.65 -7.73
N SER A 469 7.78 9.47 -7.40
CA SER A 469 9.21 9.31 -7.11
C SER A 469 10.12 9.67 -8.27
N MET A 470 9.61 9.67 -9.52
CA MET A 470 10.40 10.15 -10.67
C MET A 470 10.71 11.64 -10.59
N PHE A 471 9.81 12.46 -10.00
CA PHE A 471 10.10 13.89 -9.80
C PHE A 471 11.30 14.07 -8.86
N ALA A 472 11.35 13.31 -7.75
CA ALA A 472 12.49 13.33 -6.82
C ALA A 472 13.81 12.87 -7.46
N ARG A 473 13.74 12.07 -8.54
CA ARG A 473 14.90 11.55 -9.27
C ARG A 473 15.23 12.30 -10.56
N GLY A 474 14.85 13.56 -10.66
CA GLY A 474 15.17 14.37 -11.85
C GLY A 474 14.50 13.85 -13.13
N GLY A 475 13.34 13.24 -13.02
CA GLY A 475 12.53 12.77 -14.13
C GLY A 475 12.75 11.31 -14.54
N VAL A 476 13.55 10.55 -13.80
CA VAL A 476 13.79 9.12 -14.05
C VAL A 476 12.76 8.27 -13.30
N TRP A 477 11.96 7.54 -14.03
CA TRP A 477 11.10 6.49 -13.47
C TRP A 477 11.90 5.20 -13.29
N ARG A 478 11.74 4.56 -12.14
CA ARG A 478 12.34 3.27 -11.79
C ARG A 478 11.26 2.31 -11.32
N GLU A 479 11.35 1.06 -11.76
CA GLU A 479 10.46 0.00 -11.28
C GLU A 479 10.71 -0.30 -9.81
N PRO A 480 9.67 -0.22 -8.94
CA PRO A 480 9.84 -0.52 -7.52
C PRO A 480 10.03 -2.01 -7.24
N THR A 481 10.77 -2.31 -6.16
CA THR A 481 10.99 -3.68 -5.71
C THR A 481 10.49 -3.92 -4.28
N PHE A 482 10.11 -5.17 -4.03
CA PHE A 482 9.68 -5.66 -2.71
C PHE A 482 10.72 -6.58 -2.07
N LEU A 483 11.69 -7.09 -2.85
CA LEU A 483 12.61 -8.13 -2.44
C LEU A 483 14.05 -7.63 -2.49
N LEU A 484 14.83 -8.05 -1.50
CA LEU A 484 16.28 -7.90 -1.53
C LEU A 484 16.92 -9.20 -2.02
N PRO A 485 18.01 -9.13 -2.82
CA PRO A 485 18.73 -10.31 -3.23
C PRO A 485 19.31 -11.07 -2.01
N PRO A 486 19.30 -12.40 -2.01
CA PRO A 486 19.92 -13.18 -0.93
C PRO A 486 21.40 -12.86 -0.85
N LYS A 487 21.91 -12.66 0.38
CA LYS A 487 23.36 -12.49 0.61
C LYS A 487 24.09 -13.75 0.11
N GLY A 488 24.81 -13.64 -1.02
CA GLY A 488 25.66 -14.67 -1.59
C GLY A 488 25.01 -15.68 -2.55
N GLY A 489 23.76 -15.45 -3.00
CA GLY A 489 23.09 -16.34 -3.96
C GLY A 489 22.22 -15.59 -4.94
N SER A 490 22.24 -15.98 -6.21
CA SER A 490 21.27 -15.62 -7.22
C SER A 490 19.92 -16.27 -6.88
N TYR A 491 18.81 -15.51 -6.82
CA TYR A 491 17.51 -16.09 -7.13
C TYR A 491 17.60 -16.68 -8.53
N GLY A 492 17.12 -17.93 -8.73
CA GLY A 492 17.31 -18.69 -9.95
C GLY A 492 17.20 -17.84 -11.20
N SER A 493 18.24 -17.87 -12.01
CA SER A 493 18.42 -17.25 -13.32
C SER A 493 17.62 -15.96 -13.56
N GLY A 494 18.16 -14.78 -13.20
CA GLY A 494 17.97 -13.61 -14.01
C GLY A 494 17.75 -12.26 -13.38
N GLU A 495 17.53 -12.08 -12.07
CA GLU A 495 17.20 -10.73 -11.62
C GLU A 495 18.12 -10.27 -10.47
N ARG A 496 19.19 -9.61 -10.86
CA ARG A 496 20.00 -8.76 -9.98
C ARG A 496 19.31 -7.40 -9.83
N ALA A 497 19.60 -6.68 -8.74
CA ALA A 497 19.24 -5.27 -8.60
C ALA A 497 19.81 -4.36 -9.75
N GLU A 498 20.70 -4.90 -10.57
CA GLU A 498 21.22 -4.26 -11.79
C GLU A 498 20.24 -4.31 -12.98
N ASP A 499 19.17 -5.11 -12.92
CA ASP A 499 18.16 -5.27 -13.98
C ASP A 499 16.85 -4.48 -13.73
N GLN A 500 16.82 -3.57 -12.72
CA GLN A 500 15.65 -2.70 -12.52
C GLN A 500 15.46 -1.82 -13.76
N VAL A 501 14.25 -1.86 -14.33
CA VAL A 501 13.90 -1.04 -15.49
C VAL A 501 13.90 0.43 -15.09
N GLU A 502 14.78 1.22 -15.69
CA GLU A 502 14.81 2.66 -15.58
C GLU A 502 14.54 3.33 -16.91
N ARG A 503 13.84 4.45 -16.88
CA ARG A 503 13.62 5.26 -18.08
C ARG A 503 13.48 6.73 -17.75
N GLN A 504 14.07 7.60 -18.57
CA GLN A 504 13.83 9.03 -18.53
C GLN A 504 12.42 9.30 -19.06
N VAL A 505 11.55 9.86 -18.25
CA VAL A 505 10.15 10.18 -18.61
C VAL A 505 9.98 11.65 -18.92
N ILE A 506 10.60 12.53 -18.12
CA ILE A 506 10.64 13.99 -18.26
C ILE A 506 12.06 14.50 -18.07
N SER A 507 12.36 15.69 -18.58
CA SER A 507 13.65 16.32 -18.41
C SER A 507 13.96 16.68 -16.96
N PRO A 508 15.24 16.77 -16.54
CA PRO A 508 15.62 17.26 -15.20
C PRO A 508 15.07 18.66 -14.92
N ARG A 509 14.98 19.51 -15.93
CA ARG A 509 14.38 20.85 -15.84
C ARG A 509 12.92 20.79 -15.39
N THR A 510 12.13 19.98 -16.06
CA THR A 510 10.71 19.81 -15.73
C THR A 510 10.52 19.20 -14.35
N ALA A 511 11.32 18.19 -14.00
CA ALA A 511 11.29 17.59 -12.66
C ALA A 511 11.62 18.63 -11.57
N PHE A 512 12.61 19.48 -11.81
CA PHE A 512 12.97 20.58 -10.92
C PHE A 512 11.81 21.56 -10.77
N TRP A 513 11.21 22.05 -11.86
CA TRP A 513 10.09 22.98 -11.80
C TRP A 513 8.87 22.44 -11.04
N ILE A 514 8.48 21.20 -11.31
CA ILE A 514 7.38 20.54 -10.58
C ILE A 514 7.72 20.43 -9.09
N THR A 515 8.94 20.03 -8.76
CA THR A 515 9.40 19.86 -7.38
C THR A 515 9.41 21.21 -6.64
N ASP A 516 9.95 22.24 -7.27
CA ASP A 516 10.03 23.58 -6.71
C ASP A 516 8.63 24.18 -6.47
N ILE A 517 7.69 24.02 -7.42
CA ILE A 517 6.30 24.45 -7.25
C ILE A 517 5.60 23.70 -6.11
N LEU A 518 5.76 22.37 -6.05
CA LEU A 518 5.07 21.54 -5.05
C LEU A 518 5.70 21.66 -3.65
N SER A 519 6.91 22.18 -3.52
CA SER A 519 7.55 22.44 -2.23
C SER A 519 7.37 23.89 -1.74
N ASP A 520 6.75 24.76 -2.55
CA ASP A 520 6.55 26.18 -2.25
C ASP A 520 5.29 26.42 -1.40
N PRO A 521 5.40 26.68 -0.08
CA PRO A 521 4.25 26.95 0.77
C PRO A 521 3.59 28.29 0.47
N ASP A 522 4.32 29.29 -0.06
CA ASP A 522 3.79 30.60 -0.42
C ASP A 522 2.88 30.52 -1.64
N ALA A 523 3.30 29.72 -2.64
CA ALA A 523 2.51 29.53 -3.85
C ALA A 523 1.15 28.89 -3.58
N ARG A 524 1.02 28.03 -2.53
CA ARG A 524 -0.22 27.33 -2.18
C ARG A 524 -1.06 28.02 -1.09
N ALA A 525 -0.47 29.00 -0.37
CA ALA A 525 -1.11 29.60 0.82
C ALA A 525 -2.47 30.24 0.54
N TYR A 526 -2.70 30.78 -0.66
CA TYR A 526 -3.98 31.42 -1.02
C TYR A 526 -5.17 30.44 -1.11
N THR A 527 -4.89 29.14 -1.30
CA THR A 527 -5.92 28.09 -1.36
C THR A 527 -6.01 27.30 -0.04
N PHE A 528 -4.86 26.93 0.54
CA PHE A 528 -4.81 26.03 1.68
C PHE A 528 -4.52 26.73 3.03
N GLY A 529 -4.25 28.05 3.01
CA GLY A 529 -3.83 28.78 4.20
C GLY A 529 -2.38 28.45 4.60
N ARG A 530 -1.98 28.96 5.76
CA ARG A 530 -0.68 28.69 6.41
C ARG A 530 -0.88 27.78 7.62
N GLY A 531 0.20 27.09 8.06
CA GLY A 531 0.16 26.21 9.21
C GLY A 531 -0.65 24.94 8.99
N ASN A 532 -0.71 24.48 7.74
CA ASN A 532 -1.45 23.27 7.37
C ASN A 532 -0.52 22.03 7.33
N ASN A 533 -1.10 20.84 7.22
CA ASN A 533 -0.40 19.56 7.24
C ASN A 533 0.56 19.31 6.05
N LEU A 534 0.70 20.26 5.12
CA LEU A 534 1.66 20.19 4.02
C LEU A 534 2.90 21.04 4.27
N GLU A 535 3.03 21.67 5.43
CA GLU A 535 4.20 22.46 5.81
C GLU A 535 5.12 21.66 6.74
N PHE A 536 6.42 21.66 6.44
CA PHE A 536 7.42 20.85 7.13
C PHE A 536 8.63 21.72 7.51
N PRO A 537 9.44 21.31 8.51
CA PRO A 537 10.67 22.01 8.87
C PRO A 537 11.82 21.79 7.85
N PHE A 538 11.59 21.00 6.81
CA PHE A 538 12.49 20.72 5.69
C PHE A 538 11.69 20.67 4.38
N PRO A 539 12.32 20.77 3.20
CA PRO A 539 11.61 20.77 1.93
C PRO A 539 10.86 19.47 1.65
N VAL A 540 9.56 19.58 1.43
CA VAL A 540 8.66 18.49 1.00
C VAL A 540 7.79 18.98 -0.14
N ALA A 541 7.90 18.33 -1.28
CA ALA A 541 6.98 18.54 -2.38
C ALA A 541 5.72 17.69 -2.14
N ALA A 542 4.55 18.32 -2.08
CA ALA A 542 3.31 17.64 -1.74
C ALA A 542 2.14 18.08 -2.61
N LYS A 543 1.27 17.13 -2.92
CA LYS A 543 0.02 17.34 -3.65
C LYS A 543 -1.11 16.55 -3.01
N THR A 544 -2.24 17.21 -2.84
CA THR A 544 -3.47 16.59 -2.38
C THR A 544 -4.37 16.22 -3.55
N GLY A 545 -5.20 15.22 -3.33
CA GLY A 545 -6.29 14.83 -4.19
C GLY A 545 -7.57 14.61 -3.37
N THR A 546 -8.69 14.98 -3.94
CA THR A 546 -10.02 14.65 -3.41
C THR A 546 -10.82 14.16 -4.59
N SER A 547 -11.35 12.94 -4.49
CA SER A 547 -12.15 12.40 -5.59
C SER A 547 -13.55 12.99 -5.62
N GLN A 548 -14.24 12.69 -6.69
CA GLN A 548 -15.63 12.99 -6.89
C GLN A 548 -16.48 12.59 -5.67
N ALA A 549 -17.40 13.46 -5.27
CA ALA A 549 -18.32 13.24 -4.15
C ALA A 549 -17.65 12.86 -2.82
N TYR A 550 -16.36 13.19 -2.65
CA TYR A 550 -15.59 12.96 -1.41
C TYR A 550 -15.44 11.49 -1.00
N HIS A 551 -15.38 10.55 -1.95
CA HIS A 551 -15.17 9.14 -1.64
C HIS A 551 -13.73 8.83 -1.23
N ASP A 552 -12.76 9.56 -1.79
CA ASP A 552 -11.33 9.30 -1.64
C ASP A 552 -10.57 10.58 -1.32
N ASN A 553 -9.76 10.55 -0.29
CA ASN A 553 -8.82 11.61 0.08
C ASN A 553 -7.39 11.10 -0.11
N TRP A 554 -6.59 11.89 -0.82
CA TRP A 554 -5.21 11.55 -1.14
C TRP A 554 -4.26 12.64 -0.70
N THR A 555 -3.10 12.24 -0.22
CA THR A 555 -1.93 13.12 -0.09
C THR A 555 -0.70 12.34 -0.48
N ILE A 556 -0.01 12.82 -1.51
CA ILE A 556 1.23 12.25 -2.01
C ILE A 556 2.29 13.33 -1.96
N GLY A 557 3.49 12.97 -1.54
CA GLY A 557 4.60 13.90 -1.56
C GLY A 557 5.93 13.19 -1.35
N TYR A 558 6.99 13.95 -1.56
CA TYR A 558 8.34 13.42 -1.52
C TYR A 558 9.36 14.42 -0.99
N THR A 559 10.41 13.87 -0.44
CA THR A 559 11.68 14.54 -0.17
C THR A 559 12.70 14.05 -1.20
N ARG A 560 13.96 14.42 -1.02
CA ARG A 560 15.06 13.82 -1.77
C ARG A 560 15.14 12.31 -1.58
N ASP A 561 14.88 11.81 -0.35
CA ASP A 561 15.15 10.43 0.04
C ASP A 561 13.96 9.49 -0.11
N VAL A 562 12.76 9.97 0.16
CA VAL A 562 11.55 9.12 0.22
C VAL A 562 10.36 9.76 -0.46
N THR A 563 9.48 8.92 -1.00
CA THR A 563 8.15 9.29 -1.46
C THR A 563 7.11 8.57 -0.60
N VAL A 564 6.15 9.34 -0.08
CA VAL A 564 5.07 8.86 0.78
C VAL A 564 3.74 9.08 0.06
N GLY A 565 2.88 8.07 0.07
CA GLY A 565 1.50 8.19 -0.38
C GLY A 565 0.53 7.71 0.68
N VAL A 566 -0.54 8.49 0.88
CA VAL A 566 -1.63 8.19 1.80
C VAL A 566 -2.95 8.29 1.07
N TRP A 567 -3.76 7.26 1.20
CA TRP A 567 -5.17 7.24 0.82
C TRP A 567 -6.05 7.02 2.05
N VAL A 568 -7.14 7.77 2.14
CA VAL A 568 -8.18 7.64 3.17
C VAL A 568 -9.52 7.57 2.48
N GLY A 569 -10.35 6.60 2.86
CA GLY A 569 -11.66 6.40 2.26
C GLY A 569 -12.38 5.19 2.81
N ASN A 570 -13.33 4.67 2.04
CA ASN A 570 -14.08 3.47 2.34
C ASN A 570 -13.99 2.49 1.16
N PHE A 571 -13.71 1.22 1.42
CA PHE A 571 -13.67 0.20 0.35
C PHE A 571 -15.03 -0.02 -0.30
N ASP A 572 -16.11 0.21 0.41
CA ASP A 572 -17.49 0.16 -0.09
C ASP A 572 -17.93 1.41 -0.84
N ARG A 573 -17.04 2.42 -0.98
CA ARG A 573 -17.30 3.71 -1.62
C ARG A 573 -18.32 4.59 -0.91
N THR A 574 -18.58 4.40 0.36
CA THR A 574 -19.36 5.35 1.17
C THR A 574 -18.63 6.69 1.21
N PRO A 575 -19.32 7.82 0.93
CA PRO A 575 -18.71 9.15 0.94
C PRO A 575 -18.20 9.56 2.32
N LEU A 576 -17.12 10.33 2.34
CA LEU A 576 -16.58 10.98 3.53
C LEU A 576 -17.34 12.28 3.84
N HIS A 577 -17.36 12.68 5.11
CA HIS A 577 -18.03 13.89 5.57
C HIS A 577 -17.00 14.96 5.94
N LEU A 578 -17.15 16.17 5.34
CA LEU A 578 -16.31 17.33 5.64
C LEU A 578 -14.80 17.02 5.61
N SER A 579 -14.37 16.14 4.71
CA SER A 579 -13.00 15.67 4.59
C SER A 579 -12.44 15.92 3.20
N SER A 580 -11.18 16.31 3.13
CA SER A 580 -10.44 16.56 1.89
C SER A 580 -9.07 15.92 1.98
N GLY A 581 -8.28 15.95 0.89
CA GLY A 581 -6.91 15.47 0.95
C GLY A 581 -6.08 16.12 2.07
N VAL A 582 -6.29 17.41 2.36
CA VAL A 582 -5.55 18.13 3.41
C VAL A 582 -6.00 17.74 4.81
N THR A 583 -7.30 17.54 5.03
CA THR A 583 -7.86 17.31 6.37
C THR A 583 -8.01 15.83 6.72
N GLY A 584 -8.19 14.95 5.73
CA GLY A 584 -8.32 13.50 5.93
C GLY A 584 -6.97 12.77 5.82
N ALA A 585 -6.35 12.79 4.64
CA ALA A 585 -5.06 12.11 4.42
C ALA A 585 -3.84 12.92 4.93
N GLY A 586 -3.96 14.26 4.99
CA GLY A 586 -2.88 15.19 5.34
C GLY A 586 -2.23 14.93 6.71
N PRO A 587 -2.97 14.78 7.81
CA PRO A 587 -2.38 14.51 9.13
C PRO A 587 -1.52 13.25 9.15
N ILE A 588 -2.03 12.15 8.58
CA ILE A 588 -1.29 10.89 8.48
C ILE A 588 -0.05 11.06 7.59
N PHE A 589 -0.20 11.72 6.43
CA PHE A 589 0.91 12.01 5.53
C PHE A 589 2.01 12.82 6.24
N HIS A 590 1.65 13.86 6.99
CA HIS A 590 2.58 14.68 7.74
C HIS A 590 3.39 13.86 8.73
N ALA A 591 2.72 13.07 9.57
CA ALA A 591 3.36 12.24 10.58
C ALA A 591 4.24 11.13 9.97
N VAL A 592 3.76 10.47 8.91
CA VAL A 592 4.52 9.42 8.19
C VAL A 592 5.74 10.01 7.49
N MET A 593 5.62 11.19 6.86
CA MET A 593 6.76 11.85 6.21
C MET A 593 7.84 12.23 7.23
N LEU A 594 7.47 12.73 8.41
CA LEU A 594 8.41 12.99 9.50
C LEU A 594 9.08 11.69 9.97
N ALA A 595 8.33 10.62 10.16
CA ALA A 595 8.87 9.32 10.57
C ALA A 595 9.81 8.73 9.51
N ALA A 596 9.42 8.74 8.25
CA ALA A 596 10.21 8.21 7.14
C ALA A 596 11.48 9.03 6.84
N SER A 597 11.50 10.32 7.17
CA SER A 597 12.66 11.19 6.99
C SER A 597 13.64 11.16 8.16
N ARG A 598 13.30 10.54 9.28
CA ARG A 598 14.10 10.52 10.50
C ARG A 598 15.50 9.94 10.24
N GLY A 599 16.54 10.68 10.55
CA GLY A 599 17.93 10.27 10.34
C GLY A 599 18.40 10.25 8.89
N ARG A 600 17.64 10.80 7.94
CA ARG A 600 18.00 10.91 6.52
C ARG A 600 18.55 12.29 6.19
N GLU A 601 19.24 12.40 5.05
CA GLU A 601 19.87 13.65 4.58
C GLU A 601 18.84 14.76 4.32
N SER A 602 17.62 14.40 3.91
CA SER A 602 16.55 15.37 3.62
C SER A 602 16.20 16.28 4.80
N MET A 603 16.38 15.83 6.06
CA MET A 603 16.10 16.66 7.24
C MET A 603 17.05 17.88 7.38
N GLY A 604 18.26 17.82 6.80
CA GLY A 604 19.22 18.92 6.75
C GLY A 604 19.29 19.63 5.40
N ALA A 605 18.54 19.16 4.40
CA ALA A 605 18.58 19.70 3.06
C ALA A 605 17.87 21.06 2.98
N ARG A 606 18.36 21.95 2.11
CA ARG A 606 17.70 23.22 1.79
C ARG A 606 16.75 23.10 0.59
N GLU A 607 16.95 22.10 -0.24
CA GLU A 607 16.19 21.83 -1.48
C GLU A 607 16.12 20.32 -1.74
N ILE A 608 15.11 19.89 -2.46
CA ILE A 608 14.94 18.48 -2.88
C ILE A 608 15.84 18.20 -4.08
N LEU A 609 15.81 19.07 -5.07
CA LEU A 609 16.62 19.03 -6.29
C LEU A 609 17.34 20.38 -6.46
N ALA A 610 18.61 20.33 -6.82
CA ALA A 610 19.34 21.51 -7.25
C ALA A 610 18.85 21.97 -8.64
N PRO A 611 18.85 23.30 -8.91
CA PRO A 611 18.50 23.81 -10.22
C PRO A 611 19.49 23.27 -11.28
N PRO A 612 18.98 22.66 -12.38
CA PRO A 612 19.86 22.19 -13.44
C PRO A 612 20.51 23.34 -14.22
N GLN A 613 21.58 23.03 -14.96
CA GLN A 613 22.27 24.03 -15.77
C GLN A 613 21.33 24.70 -16.78
N GLY A 614 21.51 26.03 -16.97
CA GLY A 614 20.71 26.82 -17.91
C GLY A 614 19.36 27.28 -17.35
N ILE A 615 19.15 27.15 -16.05
CA ILE A 615 17.99 27.70 -15.34
C ILE A 615 18.49 28.74 -14.33
N GLU A 616 17.88 29.92 -14.38
CA GLU A 616 18.20 31.05 -13.50
C GLU A 616 16.94 31.71 -12.92
N GLN A 617 17.08 32.37 -11.80
CA GLN A 617 15.98 33.16 -11.24
C GLN A 617 15.91 34.54 -11.94
N VAL A 618 14.75 34.84 -12.50
CA VAL A 618 14.44 36.12 -13.12
C VAL A 618 13.29 36.81 -12.40
N THR A 619 13.34 38.16 -12.38
CA THR A 619 12.21 38.95 -11.87
C THR A 619 11.18 39.12 -12.95
N ILE A 620 9.98 38.58 -12.70
CA ILE A 620 8.83 38.65 -13.62
C ILE A 620 7.68 39.46 -13.05
N CYS A 621 6.83 39.96 -13.92
CA CYS A 621 5.54 40.53 -13.54
C CYS A 621 4.64 39.40 -13.01
N ALA A 622 4.14 39.55 -11.79
CA ALA A 622 3.30 38.52 -11.15
C ALA A 622 1.94 38.29 -11.88
N LEU A 623 1.53 39.19 -12.77
CA LEU A 623 0.30 39.09 -13.52
C LEU A 623 0.52 38.53 -14.94
N SER A 624 1.50 39.03 -15.67
CA SER A 624 1.74 38.63 -17.07
C SER A 624 2.76 37.52 -17.25
N GLY A 625 3.52 37.16 -16.21
CA GLY A 625 4.59 36.17 -16.30
C GLY A 625 5.81 36.61 -17.12
N MET A 626 5.76 37.78 -17.77
CA MET A 626 6.84 38.35 -18.56
C MET A 626 7.89 39.04 -17.66
N ARG A 627 9.08 39.32 -18.16
CA ARG A 627 10.09 40.06 -17.43
C ARG A 627 9.53 41.40 -16.94
N ALA A 628 9.64 41.65 -15.64
CA ALA A 628 9.09 42.87 -15.03
C ALA A 628 9.69 44.14 -15.65
N ASN A 629 8.83 45.14 -15.87
CA ASN A 629 9.21 46.50 -16.22
C ASN A 629 8.94 47.45 -15.02
N ALA A 630 9.30 48.73 -15.16
CA ALA A 630 9.14 49.73 -14.10
C ALA A 630 7.68 49.98 -13.69
N TRP A 631 6.72 49.61 -14.53
CA TRP A 631 5.28 49.84 -14.37
C TRP A 631 4.54 48.66 -13.79
N CYS A 632 5.22 47.48 -13.59
CA CYS A 632 4.61 46.32 -13.01
C CYS A 632 4.29 46.56 -11.54
N PRO A 633 2.98 46.57 -11.13
CA PRO A 633 2.58 46.86 -9.76
C PRO A 633 2.93 45.75 -8.78
N SER A 634 3.12 44.53 -9.27
CA SER A 634 3.55 43.37 -8.50
C SER A 634 4.57 42.55 -9.29
N GLN A 635 5.66 42.21 -8.62
CA GLN A 635 6.78 41.47 -9.20
C GLN A 635 7.08 40.26 -8.32
N THR A 636 7.56 39.19 -8.93
CA THR A 636 7.97 37.97 -8.24
C THR A 636 9.20 37.40 -8.91
N ARG A 637 9.92 36.51 -8.21
CA ARG A 637 11.01 35.74 -8.79
C ARG A 637 10.48 34.42 -9.31
N GLU A 638 10.97 34.00 -10.48
CA GLU A 638 10.61 32.72 -11.06
C GLU A 638 11.82 32.07 -11.74
N TRP A 639 11.85 30.74 -11.74
CA TRP A 639 12.86 29.97 -12.42
C TRP A 639 12.58 29.85 -13.91
N ALA A 640 13.53 30.26 -14.72
CA ALA A 640 13.36 30.47 -16.15
C ALA A 640 14.57 30.01 -16.98
N THR A 641 14.35 29.73 -18.26
CA THR A 641 15.41 29.54 -19.25
C THR A 641 15.68 30.87 -19.95
N SER A 642 16.93 31.28 -20.08
CA SER A 642 17.34 32.61 -20.61
C SER A 642 16.74 33.02 -21.95
N ARG A 643 16.13 32.10 -22.72
CA ARG A 643 15.51 32.35 -24.03
C ARG A 643 14.02 32.69 -24.00
N ALA A 644 13.23 32.21 -23.04
CA ALA A 644 11.78 32.34 -23.08
C ALA A 644 11.25 33.66 -22.51
N GLU A 645 12.05 34.35 -21.71
CA GLU A 645 11.59 35.48 -20.88
C GLU A 645 12.27 36.82 -21.21
N ALA A 646 12.87 36.91 -22.40
CA ALA A 646 13.55 38.12 -22.87
C ALA A 646 12.57 39.30 -23.12
N LEU A 647 11.28 39.02 -23.28
CA LEU A 647 10.30 40.07 -23.57
C LEU A 647 9.87 40.81 -22.29
N PRO A 648 9.99 42.14 -22.25
CA PRO A 648 9.49 42.93 -21.14
C PRO A 648 7.95 42.83 -21.08
N CYS A 649 7.39 43.04 -19.88
CA CYS A 649 5.94 43.03 -19.67
C CYS A 649 5.25 44.05 -20.60
N GLY A 650 4.41 43.56 -21.49
CA GLY A 650 3.58 44.36 -22.36
C GLY A 650 2.18 44.67 -21.83
N TRP A 651 1.86 44.23 -20.58
CA TRP A 651 0.55 44.49 -20.00
C TRP A 651 0.50 45.79 -19.20
N HIS A 652 1.63 46.27 -18.68
CA HIS A 652 1.70 47.46 -17.82
C HIS A 652 2.45 48.58 -18.53
N HIS A 653 1.79 49.73 -18.64
CA HIS A 653 2.29 50.92 -19.28
C HIS A 653 2.09 52.17 -18.41
N GLN A 654 2.93 53.18 -18.56
CA GLN A 654 2.66 54.48 -17.98
C GLN A 654 1.60 55.21 -18.79
N SER A 655 0.64 55.84 -18.11
CA SER A 655 -0.32 56.79 -18.68
C SER A 655 -0.40 58.04 -17.79
N ASP A 656 -1.03 59.13 -18.31
CA ASP A 656 -1.24 60.38 -17.54
C ASP A 656 -2.10 60.14 -16.28
N ALA A 657 -2.90 59.08 -16.27
CA ALA A 657 -3.76 58.71 -15.13
C ALA A 657 -3.09 57.68 -14.18
N GLY A 658 -1.81 57.34 -14.37
CA GLY A 658 -1.10 56.35 -13.60
C GLY A 658 -0.73 55.11 -14.40
N VAL A 659 -0.64 53.91 -13.76
CA VAL A 659 -0.34 52.67 -14.45
C VAL A 659 -1.56 52.10 -15.16
N LEU A 660 -1.48 51.98 -16.47
CA LEU A 660 -2.48 51.33 -17.31
C LEU A 660 -2.16 49.83 -17.42
N THR A 661 -3.15 48.97 -17.13
CA THR A 661 -3.05 47.50 -17.35
C THR A 661 -3.90 47.10 -18.56
N ILE A 662 -3.25 46.56 -19.59
CA ILE A 662 -3.91 46.04 -20.81
C ILE A 662 -3.98 44.53 -20.72
N TYR A 663 -5.18 44.00 -20.55
CA TYR A 663 -5.42 42.58 -20.48
C TYR A 663 -5.60 41.98 -21.91
N PRO A 664 -5.04 40.78 -22.19
CA PRO A 664 -5.38 40.02 -23.39
C PRO A 664 -6.90 39.74 -23.51
N PRO A 665 -7.39 39.47 -24.73
CA PRO A 665 -8.84 39.35 -25.00
C PRO A 665 -9.56 38.31 -24.15
N GLU A 666 -8.91 37.20 -23.80
CA GLU A 666 -9.47 36.12 -23.01
C GLU A 666 -9.86 36.54 -21.59
N PHE A 667 -9.27 37.61 -21.05
CA PHE A 667 -9.56 38.12 -19.70
C PHE A 667 -10.59 39.24 -19.69
N ARG A 668 -11.04 39.78 -20.84
CA ARG A 668 -11.93 40.93 -20.92
C ARG A 668 -13.25 40.73 -20.16
N ALA A 669 -13.87 39.55 -20.33
CA ALA A 669 -15.12 39.22 -19.65
C ALA A 669 -14.92 39.15 -18.11
N TRP A 670 -13.81 38.61 -17.65
CA TRP A 670 -13.47 38.52 -16.23
C TRP A 670 -13.20 39.90 -15.63
N VAL A 671 -12.47 40.78 -16.35
CA VAL A 671 -12.21 42.17 -15.91
C VAL A 671 -13.47 42.98 -15.81
N GLY A 672 -14.41 42.81 -16.76
CA GLY A 672 -15.67 43.55 -16.83
C GLY A 672 -16.75 43.12 -15.84
N ASP A 673 -16.61 41.94 -15.19
CA ASP A 673 -17.62 41.40 -14.27
C ASP A 673 -17.23 41.56 -12.80
N PRO A 674 -17.90 42.45 -12.03
CA PRO A 674 -17.63 42.64 -10.61
C PRO A 674 -17.92 41.39 -9.74
N GLY A 675 -18.71 40.44 -10.26
CA GLY A 675 -19.06 39.19 -9.56
C GLY A 675 -18.00 38.08 -9.66
N LEU A 676 -17.16 38.14 -10.70
CA LEU A 676 -16.16 37.10 -10.99
C LEU A 676 -14.78 37.37 -10.35
N GLY A 677 -14.68 37.84 -9.15
CA GLY A 677 -13.37 38.14 -8.58
C GLY A 677 -13.39 38.58 -7.13
N ARG A 678 -14.33 38.11 -6.34
CA ARG A 678 -14.34 38.39 -4.89
C ARG A 678 -13.13 37.72 -4.24
N GLY A 679 -12.16 38.52 -3.77
CA GLY A 679 -10.98 38.09 -3.03
C GLY A 679 -9.62 38.44 -3.63
N VAL A 680 -9.57 38.98 -4.83
CA VAL A 680 -8.35 39.52 -5.43
C VAL A 680 -8.38 41.03 -5.46
N SER A 681 -7.36 41.72 -4.91
CA SER A 681 -7.21 43.18 -5.04
C SER A 681 -7.07 43.51 -6.52
N ARG A 682 -8.10 44.05 -7.13
CA ARG A 682 -8.11 44.48 -8.52
C ARG A 682 -7.28 45.76 -8.65
N PRO A 683 -6.36 45.83 -9.62
CA PRO A 683 -5.87 47.14 -10.06
C PRO A 683 -7.04 47.96 -10.59
N THR A 684 -7.16 49.18 -10.19
CA THR A 684 -8.15 50.12 -10.72
C THR A 684 -7.90 50.29 -12.23
N ALA A 685 -8.76 49.70 -13.05
CA ALA A 685 -8.73 49.94 -14.49
C ALA A 685 -9.16 51.41 -14.74
N ALA A 686 -8.29 52.17 -15.40
CA ALA A 686 -8.70 53.47 -15.93
C ALA A 686 -9.81 53.29 -16.99
N PRO A 687 -10.79 54.21 -17.07
CA PRO A 687 -11.85 54.09 -18.03
C PRO A 687 -11.32 54.11 -19.46
N VAL A 688 -11.70 53.12 -20.24
CA VAL A 688 -11.36 53.03 -21.67
C VAL A 688 -12.08 54.20 -22.38
N SER A 689 -11.30 55.06 -23.02
CA SER A 689 -11.85 56.15 -23.86
C SER A 689 -12.66 55.57 -25.01
N PRO A 690 -13.78 56.28 -25.42
CA PRO A 690 -14.73 55.73 -26.40
C PRO A 690 -14.28 55.76 -27.87
N GLU A 691 -13.08 56.12 -28.20
CA GLU A 691 -12.63 56.37 -29.57
C GLU A 691 -11.80 55.23 -30.18
N LEU A 692 -12.45 54.12 -30.46
CA LEU A 692 -12.01 53.17 -31.52
C LEU A 692 -13.22 52.35 -31.97
N ARG A 693 -14.17 53.04 -32.61
CA ARG A 693 -15.18 52.39 -33.46
C ARG A 693 -14.62 52.35 -34.87
N SER A 694 -14.03 51.24 -35.28
CA SER A 694 -13.83 50.93 -36.68
C SER A 694 -15.16 50.46 -37.29
N SER A 695 -15.56 51.13 -38.31
CA SER A 695 -16.71 50.90 -39.18
C SER A 695 -16.58 49.56 -39.91
N GLU A 696 -17.40 48.56 -39.60
CA GLU A 696 -17.86 47.57 -40.56
C GLU A 696 -19.32 47.30 -40.27
N GLY A 697 -20.14 47.59 -41.31
CA GLY A 697 -21.60 47.59 -41.24
C GLY A 697 -22.18 46.17 -41.29
N GLY A 698 -22.55 45.67 -40.11
CA GLY A 698 -23.55 44.62 -39.93
C GLY A 698 -24.82 45.20 -39.34
N PRO A 699 -26.01 44.57 -39.49
CA PRO A 699 -27.22 45.07 -38.86
C PRO A 699 -27.02 45.18 -37.35
N PRO A 700 -27.55 46.22 -36.69
CA PRO A 700 -27.37 46.41 -35.27
C PRO A 700 -27.87 45.15 -34.50
N PRO A 701 -27.13 44.65 -33.51
CA PRO A 701 -27.59 43.53 -32.71
C PRO A 701 -28.91 43.85 -32.00
N PRO A 702 -29.81 42.89 -31.80
CA PRO A 702 -31.10 43.13 -31.17
C PRO A 702 -30.90 43.81 -29.81
N VAL A 703 -31.70 44.86 -29.59
CA VAL A 703 -31.62 45.78 -28.45
C VAL A 703 -31.78 45.09 -27.08
N PHE A 704 -32.20 43.83 -27.07
CA PHE A 704 -32.30 42.98 -25.88
C PHE A 704 -32.13 41.51 -26.25
N SER A 705 -31.09 40.87 -25.74
CA SER A 705 -30.79 39.45 -26.01
C SER A 705 -30.09 38.76 -24.83
N ILE A 706 -30.19 37.44 -24.76
CA ILE A 706 -29.44 36.62 -23.80
C ILE A 706 -28.04 36.36 -24.39
N ALA A 707 -27.01 36.82 -23.69
CA ALA A 707 -25.61 36.60 -24.08
C ALA A 707 -25.08 35.29 -23.55
N ASN A 708 -25.57 34.78 -22.43
CA ASN A 708 -25.25 33.50 -21.85
C ASN A 708 -26.46 32.94 -21.06
N PRO A 709 -26.85 31.68 -21.31
CA PRO A 709 -26.28 30.71 -22.23
C PRO A 709 -26.63 30.95 -23.70
N PRO A 710 -25.79 30.45 -24.64
CA PRO A 710 -26.17 30.42 -26.06
C PRO A 710 -27.33 29.45 -26.31
N ALA A 711 -28.13 29.75 -27.35
CA ALA A 711 -29.28 28.93 -27.69
C ALA A 711 -28.87 27.48 -28.07
N GLY A 712 -29.55 26.49 -27.50
CA GLY A 712 -29.33 25.09 -27.75
C GLY A 712 -28.04 24.50 -27.10
N ALA A 713 -27.40 25.25 -26.21
CA ALA A 713 -26.22 24.76 -25.51
C ALA A 713 -26.53 23.55 -24.63
N ILE A 714 -25.61 22.57 -24.64
CA ILE A 714 -25.71 21.39 -23.77
C ILE A 714 -24.60 21.47 -22.70
N TYR A 715 -25.01 21.35 -21.45
CA TYR A 715 -24.11 21.36 -20.30
C TYR A 715 -24.11 20.00 -19.63
N SER A 716 -22.93 19.56 -19.18
CA SER A 716 -22.82 18.36 -18.34
C SER A 716 -22.63 18.77 -16.88
N VAL A 717 -23.37 18.12 -15.98
CA VAL A 717 -23.12 18.22 -14.56
C VAL A 717 -21.75 17.62 -14.29
N ASP A 718 -20.83 18.40 -13.70
CA ASP A 718 -19.51 17.92 -13.33
C ASP A 718 -19.62 17.12 -12.01
N PRO A 719 -19.45 15.80 -12.07
CA PRO A 719 -19.59 14.99 -10.87
C PRO A 719 -18.44 15.19 -9.86
N THR A 720 -17.39 15.94 -10.21
CA THR A 720 -16.28 16.26 -9.30
C THR A 720 -16.55 17.49 -8.43
N LEU A 721 -17.60 18.25 -8.75
CA LEU A 721 -17.95 19.49 -8.03
C LEU A 721 -19.15 19.30 -7.09
N ARG A 722 -19.17 20.04 -6.00
CA ARG A 722 -20.36 20.15 -5.15
C ARG A 722 -21.52 20.71 -5.95
N ARG A 723 -22.72 20.18 -5.78
CA ARG A 723 -23.92 20.63 -6.49
C ARG A 723 -24.19 22.13 -6.32
N GLU A 724 -23.90 22.68 -5.15
CA GLU A 724 -24.05 24.12 -4.84
C GLU A 724 -23.14 25.04 -5.69
N PHE A 725 -22.03 24.50 -6.23
CA PHE A 725 -21.12 25.24 -7.11
C PHE A 725 -21.37 25.01 -8.61
N GLN A 726 -22.33 24.16 -8.95
CA GLN A 726 -22.71 23.91 -10.34
C GLN A 726 -23.86 24.78 -10.74
N ALA A 727 -23.56 26.02 -11.10
CA ALA A 727 -24.54 27.00 -11.53
C ALA A 727 -24.09 27.67 -12.83
N LEU A 728 -25.04 27.91 -13.71
CA LEU A 728 -24.84 28.62 -14.98
C LEU A 728 -25.04 30.13 -14.78
N PRO A 729 -24.06 30.98 -15.11
CA PRO A 729 -24.23 32.42 -15.05
C PRO A 729 -25.12 32.88 -16.21
N LEU A 730 -26.29 33.44 -15.91
CA LEU A 730 -27.21 33.99 -16.89
C LEU A 730 -26.85 35.46 -17.10
N ARG A 731 -26.71 35.89 -18.38
CA ARG A 731 -26.33 37.24 -18.76
C ARG A 731 -27.14 37.72 -19.93
N ALA A 732 -27.66 38.93 -19.83
CA ALA A 732 -28.37 39.64 -20.90
C ALA A 732 -27.56 40.85 -21.41
N VAL A 733 -27.73 41.18 -22.69
CA VAL A 733 -27.21 42.41 -23.30
C VAL A 733 -28.38 43.39 -23.51
N THR A 734 -28.18 44.62 -23.06
CA THR A 734 -29.14 45.70 -23.14
C THR A 734 -28.45 47.00 -23.58
N GLU A 735 -29.16 47.93 -24.22
CA GLU A 735 -28.60 49.24 -24.64
C GLU A 735 -28.13 50.10 -23.47
N ARG A 736 -28.83 50.02 -22.36
CA ARG A 736 -28.55 50.76 -21.13
C ARG A 736 -28.68 49.83 -19.94
N PRO A 737 -27.90 50.05 -18.87
CA PRO A 737 -28.07 49.28 -17.64
C PRO A 737 -29.53 49.27 -17.19
N THR A 738 -30.12 48.09 -17.06
CA THR A 738 -31.50 47.90 -16.61
C THR A 738 -31.60 46.66 -15.71
N SER A 739 -32.69 46.60 -14.97
CA SER A 739 -33.03 45.42 -14.16
C SER A 739 -33.61 44.34 -15.08
N VAL A 740 -33.06 43.12 -14.98
CA VAL A 740 -33.48 41.95 -15.74
C VAL A 740 -33.97 40.88 -14.79
N THR A 741 -35.20 40.43 -14.94
CA THR A 741 -35.79 39.30 -14.23
C THR A 741 -35.60 38.05 -15.07
N TRP A 742 -35.05 37.00 -14.44
CA TRP A 742 -34.76 35.72 -15.05
C TRP A 742 -35.78 34.67 -14.64
N LEU A 743 -36.28 33.95 -15.61
CA LEU A 743 -37.14 32.78 -15.41
C LEU A 743 -36.52 31.56 -16.04
N VAL A 744 -36.63 30.42 -15.35
CA VAL A 744 -36.27 29.09 -15.89
C VAL A 744 -37.54 28.25 -15.80
N ASP A 745 -37.91 27.64 -16.91
CA ASP A 745 -39.14 26.83 -17.04
C ASP A 745 -40.40 27.60 -16.54
N GLY A 746 -40.43 28.90 -16.77
CA GLY A 746 -41.52 29.76 -16.34
C GLY A 746 -41.49 30.22 -14.88
N VAL A 747 -40.57 29.66 -14.07
CA VAL A 747 -40.40 30.03 -12.65
C VAL A 747 -39.35 31.13 -12.51
N SER A 748 -39.67 32.22 -11.83
CA SER A 748 -38.72 33.31 -11.57
C SER A 748 -37.65 32.86 -10.57
N ILE A 749 -36.38 32.95 -11.00
CA ILE A 749 -35.20 32.57 -10.19
C ILE A 749 -34.49 33.77 -9.58
N GLY A 750 -34.84 34.98 -9.99
CA GLY A 750 -34.30 36.21 -9.43
C GLY A 750 -34.22 37.37 -10.41
N THR A 751 -33.79 38.52 -9.91
CA THR A 751 -33.62 39.76 -10.68
C THR A 751 -32.23 40.31 -10.45
N ALA A 752 -31.52 40.67 -11.52
CA ALA A 752 -30.18 41.25 -11.47
C ALA A 752 -30.07 42.43 -12.47
N SER A 753 -29.13 43.36 -12.25
CA SER A 753 -28.79 44.35 -13.28
C SER A 753 -28.24 43.63 -14.51
N SER A 754 -28.52 44.14 -15.72
CA SER A 754 -27.94 43.63 -16.97
C SER A 754 -26.40 43.64 -17.00
N GLU A 755 -25.76 44.39 -16.11
CA GLU A 755 -24.31 44.44 -15.92
C GLU A 755 -23.79 43.28 -15.03
N ARG A 756 -24.69 42.53 -14.39
CA ARG A 756 -24.36 41.43 -13.48
C ARG A 756 -24.97 40.12 -13.97
N SER A 757 -24.25 39.05 -13.83
CA SER A 757 -24.82 37.72 -14.06
C SER A 757 -25.60 37.22 -12.84
N LEU A 758 -26.74 36.53 -13.11
CA LEU A 758 -27.47 35.77 -12.11
C LEU A 758 -27.08 34.31 -12.23
N SER A 759 -26.65 33.68 -11.13
CA SER A 759 -26.29 32.26 -11.12
C SER A 759 -27.53 31.38 -10.99
N TRP A 760 -27.73 30.46 -11.95
CA TRP A 760 -28.76 29.41 -11.90
C TRP A 760 -28.12 28.06 -11.62
N PRO A 761 -28.46 27.37 -10.48
CA PRO A 761 -27.95 26.01 -10.21
C PRO A 761 -28.41 25.05 -11.30
N LEU A 762 -27.47 24.28 -11.86
CA LEU A 762 -27.76 23.31 -12.93
C LEU A 762 -28.71 22.22 -12.42
N ALA A 763 -29.80 22.00 -13.12
CA ALA A 763 -30.72 20.90 -12.96
C ALA A 763 -30.65 20.02 -14.23
N VAL A 764 -30.66 18.71 -14.07
CA VAL A 764 -30.62 17.77 -15.22
C VAL A 764 -31.95 17.84 -15.97
N GLY A 765 -31.90 17.99 -17.28
CA GLY A 765 -33.08 18.09 -18.14
C GLY A 765 -32.97 19.16 -19.22
N ALA A 766 -34.03 19.32 -20.00
CA ALA A 766 -34.21 20.44 -20.94
C ALA A 766 -34.81 21.62 -20.19
N HIS A 767 -34.26 22.83 -20.36
CA HIS A 767 -34.71 24.03 -19.65
C HIS A 767 -34.87 25.20 -20.60
N ASP A 768 -36.00 25.90 -20.47
CA ASP A 768 -36.28 27.17 -21.16
C ASP A 768 -35.95 28.36 -20.25
N ILE A 769 -35.01 29.19 -20.70
CA ILE A 769 -34.53 30.36 -19.97
C ILE A 769 -35.10 31.62 -20.62
N GLU A 770 -35.80 32.42 -19.86
CA GLU A 770 -36.36 33.69 -20.30
C GLU A 770 -35.81 34.86 -19.48
N ALA A 771 -35.34 35.89 -20.17
CA ALA A 771 -34.95 37.16 -19.57
C ALA A 771 -36.06 38.19 -19.85
N ARG A 772 -36.46 38.96 -18.83
CA ARG A 772 -37.43 40.07 -18.95
C ARG A 772 -36.81 41.34 -18.39
N ASP A 773 -36.80 42.42 -19.17
CA ASP A 773 -36.37 43.72 -18.68
C ASP A 773 -37.48 44.52 -17.98
N ALA A 774 -37.09 45.61 -17.37
CA ALA A 774 -38.03 46.50 -16.66
C ALA A 774 -39.10 47.14 -17.58
N THR A 775 -38.90 47.13 -18.92
CA THR A 775 -39.86 47.64 -19.89
C THR A 775 -40.78 46.56 -20.45
N GLY A 776 -40.63 45.30 -20.01
CA GLY A 776 -41.44 44.17 -20.45
C GLY A 776 -40.94 43.45 -21.70
N ARG A 777 -39.76 43.82 -22.27
CA ARG A 777 -39.14 43.11 -23.38
C ARG A 777 -38.66 41.72 -22.91
N ARG A 778 -38.74 40.73 -23.79
CA ARG A 778 -38.40 39.32 -23.47
C ARG A 778 -37.39 38.81 -24.45
N ALA A 779 -36.42 38.06 -23.93
CA ALA A 779 -35.50 37.23 -24.71
C ALA A 779 -35.55 35.79 -24.16
N LYS A 780 -35.52 34.81 -25.06
CA LYS A 780 -35.60 33.40 -24.68
C LYS A 780 -34.44 32.59 -25.26
N THR A 781 -34.01 31.61 -24.55
CA THR A 781 -33.08 30.60 -25.01
C THR A 781 -33.41 29.27 -24.34
N SER A 782 -33.05 28.15 -24.95
CA SER A 782 -33.17 26.82 -24.36
C SER A 782 -31.81 26.17 -24.20
N VAL A 783 -31.64 25.37 -23.15
CA VAL A 783 -30.45 24.61 -22.86
C VAL A 783 -30.82 23.18 -22.44
N PHE A 784 -29.88 22.25 -22.59
CA PHE A 784 -30.02 20.89 -22.09
C PHE A 784 -28.90 20.62 -21.09
N VAL A 785 -29.23 20.07 -19.92
CA VAL A 785 -28.28 19.70 -18.88
C VAL A 785 -28.29 18.18 -18.70
N LYS A 786 -27.13 17.53 -18.90
CA LYS A 786 -26.93 16.08 -18.74
C LYS A 786 -26.39 15.73 -17.37
#